data_4c82e46e6a488c985697fc18dced6b27
#
_entry.id   4c82e46e6a488c985697fc18dced6b27
#
_cell.length_a   1.000
_cell.length_b   1.000
_cell.length_c   1.000
_cell.angle_alpha   90.00
_cell.angle_beta   90.00
_cell.angle_gamma   90.00
#
_symmetry.space_group_name_H-M   'P 1'
#
loop_
_entity.id
_entity.type
_entity.pdbx_description
1 polymer ?
#
loop_
_entity_poly.entity_id
_entity_poly.type
_entity_poly.pdbx_seq_one_letter_code
_entity_poly.pdbx_strand_id
1 'polypeptide(L)'
;MATPYNHKAIEQKWRKHWQEHPVNVNDGKKPKYYCLDMFPYPSGQGLHVGHPEGYTATDIMARMKRMQGYNVLHPMGWDAFGLPAEQYALNTGNSPREFTKKNVNNFRRQIKSLGLSYDWDREVNTTDPAYYKWTQWIFEQLYKKGLAYEAEVPVNWSPDLGTVVANEEVIDGKTERGGFPVIRKPMRQWVLKITAYADRLIDDLDDLDWPEAIKEQQRNWIGRSVGAAINFPVSGDENTKIEVFSTRPDTIFGVAALVLAPELELVKQLTTPEHENEVEAYIEKISHKSDLERTDLAKDKTGVFTGSYVVNPVSGEKLPIWIADYVLNSYGTGAVMVVPAHDERDHEFAQKFDLPIVQVIEGGDVQKEAYTGDGVHINSDFLNGMDKEEAIDAINNWLEENGVGEKKVNYRLRDWLFSRQRYWGEPIPVIHWEDGETTLVPEDELPLYLPKATDIKPSGTGESPLANLDDWVNVVDENGRKGRRETNTMPQWAGSSWYFLRYIDPHNNHEVADYEKLKEWLPVNLYVGGAEHAVLHLLYARFWHKFLYDLGVVPTKEPFQKLVNQGMILGSNHEKMSKSKGNVVNPDDIVEQYGADTLRLYEMFMGPLDASIPWSEEGLGGAHKFINRVWNLLIDENDNLRDRVTTINNHDLDKIYNETVKKVTEDYEAMHFNTAISQLMVFVNNAYKADSLPLEYVEGLVKLLSPVVPHITEELWSKLGHVGSIAYAKWPTYDESKLVEDVVEIVVQINGKVRQHLQVSKDASREELQALALNDERIKQELADKEVKKVIAVPGKLVSIVVAK
;
A
#
# COMPACT_ATOMS: atom_id res chain seq x y z
N MET A 1 -11.97 -38.14 -30.53
CA MET A 1 -12.16 -36.80 -29.92
C MET A 1 -11.35 -36.74 -28.63
N ALA A 2 -10.64 -35.64 -28.36
CA ALA A 2 -9.88 -35.53 -27.12
C ALA A 2 -10.86 -35.51 -25.93
N THR A 3 -10.50 -36.19 -24.83
CA THR A 3 -11.28 -36.12 -23.59
C THR A 3 -11.10 -34.72 -22.98
N PRO A 4 -12.16 -33.95 -22.79
CA PRO A 4 -12.02 -32.65 -22.20
C PRO A 4 -11.55 -32.77 -20.74
N TYR A 5 -10.74 -31.81 -20.30
CA TYR A 5 -10.31 -31.71 -18.91
C TYR A 5 -11.52 -31.50 -17.98
N ASN A 6 -11.72 -32.43 -17.06
CA ASN A 6 -12.84 -32.37 -16.11
C ASN A 6 -12.41 -31.64 -14.83
N HIS A 7 -12.52 -30.29 -14.83
CA HIS A 7 -12.10 -29.48 -13.72
C HIS A 7 -12.86 -29.78 -12.42
N LYS A 8 -14.16 -30.07 -12.49
CA LYS A 8 -14.98 -30.31 -11.29
C LYS A 8 -14.49 -31.50 -10.49
N ALA A 9 -14.29 -32.65 -11.16
CA ALA A 9 -13.85 -33.88 -10.51
C ALA A 9 -12.39 -33.75 -10.00
N ILE A 10 -11.50 -33.18 -10.79
CA ILE A 10 -10.08 -33.09 -10.47
C ILE A 10 -9.84 -32.06 -9.36
N GLU A 11 -10.48 -30.89 -9.41
CA GLU A 11 -10.35 -29.87 -8.38
C GLU A 11 -10.95 -30.33 -7.04
N GLN A 12 -12.07 -31.01 -7.06
CA GLN A 12 -12.65 -31.59 -5.85
C GLN A 12 -11.73 -32.64 -5.21
N LYS A 13 -11.15 -33.52 -6.03
CA LYS A 13 -10.19 -34.55 -5.59
C LYS A 13 -8.99 -33.93 -4.87
N TRP A 14 -8.37 -32.92 -5.47
CA TRP A 14 -7.15 -32.33 -4.91
C TRP A 14 -7.41 -31.37 -3.76
N ARG A 15 -8.53 -30.65 -3.73
CA ARG A 15 -8.94 -29.88 -2.55
C ARG A 15 -9.10 -30.77 -1.32
N LYS A 16 -9.74 -31.94 -1.50
CA LYS A 16 -9.87 -32.94 -0.42
C LYS A 16 -8.50 -33.45 0.03
N HIS A 17 -7.62 -33.77 -0.93
CA HIS A 17 -6.26 -34.22 -0.63
C HIS A 17 -5.48 -33.18 0.19
N TRP A 18 -5.52 -31.90 -0.19
CA TRP A 18 -4.83 -30.84 0.53
C TRP A 18 -5.42 -30.54 1.91
N GLN A 19 -6.72 -30.76 2.08
CA GLN A 19 -7.36 -30.67 3.38
C GLN A 19 -6.87 -31.77 4.36
N GLU A 20 -6.68 -33.00 3.84
CA GLU A 20 -6.15 -34.12 4.59
C GLU A 20 -4.64 -34.07 4.80
N HIS A 21 -3.92 -33.41 3.88
CA HIS A 21 -2.46 -33.27 3.87
C HIS A 21 -2.07 -31.79 3.69
N PRO A 22 -2.32 -30.96 4.70
CA PRO A 22 -2.03 -29.54 4.61
C PRO A 22 -0.53 -29.26 4.52
N VAL A 23 -0.16 -28.15 3.86
CA VAL A 23 1.20 -27.62 3.90
C VAL A 23 1.47 -27.01 5.26
N ASN A 24 2.58 -27.37 5.87
CA ASN A 24 2.96 -26.89 7.19
C ASN A 24 4.38 -26.31 7.17
N VAL A 25 4.64 -25.38 8.07
CA VAL A 25 5.96 -24.86 8.40
C VAL A 25 6.60 -25.83 9.38
N ASN A 26 7.55 -26.65 8.93
CA ASN A 26 8.06 -27.76 9.74
C ASN A 26 9.58 -27.98 9.71
N ASP A 27 10.32 -27.16 8.98
CA ASP A 27 11.76 -27.38 8.79
C ASP A 27 12.59 -26.10 9.03
N GLY A 28 12.95 -25.86 10.29
CA GLY A 28 13.79 -24.75 10.70
C GLY A 28 15.25 -24.79 10.22
N LYS A 29 15.66 -25.84 9.48
CA LYS A 29 17.00 -25.94 8.86
C LYS A 29 17.05 -25.32 7.47
N LYS A 30 15.91 -25.18 6.81
CA LYS A 30 15.80 -24.53 5.52
C LYS A 30 15.72 -23.01 5.69
N PRO A 31 16.23 -22.22 4.70
CA PRO A 31 16.06 -20.78 4.74
C PRO A 31 14.57 -20.42 4.73
N LYS A 32 14.23 -19.42 5.53
CA LYS A 32 12.83 -18.97 5.67
C LYS A 32 12.40 -18.13 4.47
N TYR A 33 11.10 -18.22 4.14
CA TYR A 33 10.44 -17.28 3.26
C TYR A 33 9.04 -16.98 3.82
N TYR A 34 8.84 -15.77 4.29
CA TYR A 34 7.55 -15.30 4.81
C TYR A 34 6.86 -14.48 3.72
N CYS A 35 5.79 -15.05 3.17
CA CYS A 35 4.99 -14.47 2.10
C CYS A 35 3.61 -14.11 2.66
N LEU A 36 3.24 -12.84 2.57
CA LEU A 36 2.08 -12.30 3.27
C LEU A 36 1.17 -11.50 2.34
N ASP A 37 -0.11 -11.79 2.42
CA ASP A 37 -1.18 -10.95 1.88
C ASP A 37 -1.70 -9.99 2.93
N MET A 38 -2.17 -8.82 2.52
CA MET A 38 -3.05 -8.02 3.37
C MET A 38 -4.34 -8.81 3.56
N PHE A 39 -4.64 -9.17 4.82
CA PHE A 39 -5.79 -10.01 5.09
C PHE A 39 -7.11 -9.28 4.84
N PRO A 40 -8.14 -9.98 4.36
CA PRO A 40 -9.39 -9.34 3.95
C PRO A 40 -10.29 -8.98 5.12
N TYR A 41 -11.17 -7.99 4.88
CA TYR A 41 -12.36 -7.78 5.67
C TYR A 41 -13.48 -8.72 5.18
N PRO A 42 -14.03 -9.61 6.02
CA PRO A 42 -15.05 -10.58 5.59
C PRO A 42 -16.43 -9.91 5.46
N SER A 43 -16.73 -9.41 4.27
CA SER A 43 -18.01 -8.79 3.94
C SER A 43 -19.13 -9.81 3.70
N GLY A 44 -20.38 -9.37 3.80
CA GLY A 44 -21.56 -10.23 3.57
C GLY A 44 -21.71 -10.74 2.14
N GLN A 45 -21.03 -10.14 1.19
CA GLN A 45 -21.11 -10.51 -0.23
C GLN A 45 -20.13 -11.61 -0.63
N GLY A 46 -19.16 -11.92 0.23
CA GLY A 46 -18.04 -12.79 -0.11
C GLY A 46 -16.99 -12.07 -0.96
N LEU A 47 -16.09 -12.87 -1.55
CA LEU A 47 -15.07 -12.38 -2.45
C LEU A 47 -15.67 -11.93 -3.79
N HIS A 48 -15.06 -10.91 -4.40
CA HIS A 48 -15.17 -10.66 -5.83
C HIS A 48 -13.86 -11.06 -6.53
N VAL A 49 -13.88 -11.13 -7.88
CA VAL A 49 -12.71 -11.59 -8.65
C VAL A 49 -11.46 -10.75 -8.52
N GLY A 50 -11.55 -9.56 -7.94
CA GLY A 50 -10.37 -8.73 -7.63
C GLY A 50 -9.52 -9.26 -6.48
N HIS A 51 -10.10 -9.97 -5.51
CA HIS A 51 -9.39 -10.53 -4.38
C HIS A 51 -8.36 -11.61 -4.77
N PRO A 52 -8.70 -12.60 -5.63
CA PRO A 52 -7.77 -13.66 -5.98
C PRO A 52 -6.51 -13.21 -6.70
N GLU A 53 -6.47 -12.03 -7.27
CA GLU A 53 -5.27 -11.51 -7.98
C GLU A 53 -4.05 -11.46 -7.05
N GLY A 54 -4.16 -10.78 -5.93
CA GLY A 54 -3.08 -10.71 -4.93
C GLY A 54 -2.79 -12.05 -4.27
N TYR A 55 -3.84 -12.80 -3.94
CA TYR A 55 -3.70 -14.12 -3.30
C TYR A 55 -3.04 -15.14 -4.22
N THR A 56 -3.36 -15.13 -5.50
CA THR A 56 -2.71 -16.00 -6.48
C THR A 56 -1.26 -15.60 -6.68
N ALA A 57 -0.95 -14.31 -6.73
CA ALA A 57 0.41 -13.81 -6.84
C ALA A 57 1.31 -14.31 -5.70
N THR A 58 0.85 -14.18 -4.46
CA THR A 58 1.60 -14.69 -3.29
C THR A 58 1.67 -16.21 -3.27
N ASP A 59 0.63 -16.90 -3.70
CA ASP A 59 0.61 -18.36 -3.76
C ASP A 59 1.60 -18.91 -4.78
N ILE A 60 1.77 -18.24 -5.92
CA ILE A 60 2.80 -18.59 -6.90
C ILE A 60 4.19 -18.48 -6.27
N MET A 61 4.45 -17.38 -5.56
CA MET A 61 5.72 -17.19 -4.88
C MET A 61 5.95 -18.24 -3.79
N ALA A 62 4.93 -18.49 -2.97
CA ALA A 62 4.99 -19.50 -1.91
C ALA A 62 5.29 -20.91 -2.46
N ARG A 63 4.59 -21.31 -3.54
CA ARG A 63 4.78 -22.62 -4.18
C ARG A 63 6.15 -22.75 -4.82
N MET A 64 6.59 -21.74 -5.58
CA MET A 64 7.92 -21.76 -6.19
C MET A 64 9.02 -21.83 -5.11
N LYS A 65 8.94 -21.00 -4.07
CA LYS A 65 9.94 -20.98 -2.98
C LYS A 65 10.00 -22.32 -2.25
N ARG A 66 8.86 -22.96 -2.01
CA ARG A 66 8.83 -24.30 -1.41
C ARG A 66 9.55 -25.33 -2.28
N MET A 67 9.33 -25.30 -3.59
CA MET A 67 10.02 -26.16 -4.55
C MET A 67 11.52 -25.82 -4.68
N GLN A 68 11.92 -24.59 -4.38
CA GLN A 68 13.32 -24.15 -4.34
C GLN A 68 14.01 -24.47 -3.01
N GLY A 69 13.32 -25.13 -2.07
CA GLY A 69 13.91 -25.59 -0.81
C GLY A 69 13.81 -24.65 0.35
N TYR A 70 12.91 -23.64 0.28
CA TYR A 70 12.64 -22.75 1.40
C TYR A 70 11.63 -23.34 2.38
N ASN A 71 11.74 -22.95 3.66
CA ASN A 71 10.70 -23.11 4.64
C ASN A 71 9.73 -21.92 4.52
N VAL A 72 8.53 -22.17 3.99
CA VAL A 72 7.59 -21.11 3.59
C VAL A 72 6.49 -20.94 4.62
N LEU A 73 6.29 -19.70 5.08
CA LEU A 73 5.14 -19.27 5.85
C LEU A 73 4.21 -18.45 4.95
N HIS A 74 3.01 -18.98 4.71
CA HIS A 74 1.98 -18.33 3.88
C HIS A 74 0.63 -18.41 4.60
N PRO A 75 0.35 -17.46 5.51
CA PRO A 75 -0.83 -17.51 6.37
C PRO A 75 -2.00 -16.69 5.82
N MET A 76 -3.18 -16.92 6.39
CA MET A 76 -4.41 -16.18 6.08
C MET A 76 -5.23 -15.97 7.36
N GLY A 77 -5.99 -14.90 7.40
CA GLY A 77 -6.85 -14.55 8.52
C GLY A 77 -7.86 -13.46 8.16
N TRP A 78 -8.47 -12.88 9.18
CA TRP A 78 -9.63 -12.01 9.03
C TRP A 78 -9.47 -10.74 9.85
N ASP A 79 -9.55 -9.60 9.16
CA ASP A 79 -9.69 -8.29 9.76
C ASP A 79 -11.19 -8.00 9.92
N ALA A 80 -11.76 -8.42 11.04
CA ALA A 80 -13.20 -8.63 11.15
C ALA A 80 -13.95 -7.65 12.07
N PHE A 81 -13.25 -6.77 12.78
CA PHE A 81 -13.87 -5.64 13.46
C PHE A 81 -14.17 -4.49 12.48
N GLY A 82 -15.00 -3.56 12.89
CA GLY A 82 -15.24 -2.32 12.16
C GLY A 82 -16.68 -2.09 11.74
N LEU A 83 -16.87 -1.02 11.01
CA LEU A 83 -18.17 -0.42 10.71
C LEU A 83 -19.13 -1.30 9.89
N PRO A 84 -18.70 -2.05 8.86
CA PRO A 84 -19.67 -2.77 8.02
C PRO A 84 -20.52 -3.79 8.77
N ALA A 85 -19.93 -4.55 9.68
CA ALA A 85 -20.67 -5.53 10.50
C ALA A 85 -21.61 -4.84 11.49
N GLU A 86 -21.17 -3.75 12.10
CA GLU A 86 -21.98 -2.94 12.99
C GLU A 86 -23.18 -2.32 12.26
N GLN A 87 -22.95 -1.76 11.06
CA GLN A 87 -24.00 -1.17 10.24
C GLN A 87 -25.04 -2.21 9.80
N TYR A 88 -24.61 -3.41 9.44
CA TYR A 88 -25.53 -4.52 9.17
C TYR A 88 -26.39 -4.85 10.39
N ALA A 89 -25.78 -4.92 11.56
CA ALA A 89 -26.51 -5.18 12.82
C ALA A 89 -27.54 -4.09 13.13
N LEU A 90 -27.19 -2.82 12.93
CA LEU A 90 -28.10 -1.69 13.10
C LEU A 90 -29.28 -1.75 12.12
N ASN A 91 -29.03 -2.13 10.87
CA ASN A 91 -30.06 -2.18 9.82
C ASN A 91 -30.99 -3.39 9.94
N THR A 92 -30.52 -4.51 10.50
CA THR A 92 -31.24 -5.79 10.50
C THR A 92 -31.70 -6.25 11.88
N GLY A 93 -31.15 -5.66 12.95
CA GLY A 93 -31.34 -6.14 14.32
C GLY A 93 -30.59 -7.43 14.66
N ASN A 94 -29.76 -7.95 13.73
CA ASN A 94 -28.94 -9.13 13.94
C ASN A 94 -27.62 -8.81 14.65
N SER A 95 -27.02 -9.81 15.32
CA SER A 95 -25.74 -9.65 15.98
C SER A 95 -24.58 -9.44 15.00
N PRO A 96 -23.70 -8.44 15.20
CA PRO A 96 -22.50 -8.30 14.39
C PRO A 96 -21.55 -9.50 14.54
N ARG A 97 -21.56 -10.15 15.67
CA ARG A 97 -20.75 -11.35 15.96
C ARG A 97 -21.16 -12.54 15.09
N GLU A 98 -22.46 -12.83 15.03
CA GLU A 98 -22.99 -13.93 14.20
C GLU A 98 -22.84 -13.65 12.71
N PHE A 99 -23.05 -12.43 12.28
CA PHE A 99 -22.84 -11.98 10.92
C PHE A 99 -21.37 -12.17 10.50
N THR A 100 -20.43 -11.72 11.33
CA THR A 100 -18.99 -11.86 11.09
C THR A 100 -18.58 -13.32 10.99
N LYS A 101 -19.06 -14.17 11.90
CA LYS A 101 -18.79 -15.61 11.87
C LYS A 101 -19.24 -16.27 10.56
N LYS A 102 -20.44 -15.94 10.10
CA LYS A 102 -20.98 -16.42 8.83
C LYS A 102 -20.12 -15.97 7.64
N ASN A 103 -19.72 -14.72 7.64
CA ASN A 103 -18.90 -14.15 6.57
C ASN A 103 -17.49 -14.75 6.53
N VAL A 104 -16.86 -14.95 7.68
CA VAL A 104 -15.57 -15.63 7.80
C VAL A 104 -15.65 -17.04 7.22
N ASN A 105 -16.67 -17.80 7.57
CA ASN A 105 -16.88 -19.16 7.05
C ASN A 105 -17.03 -19.16 5.52
N ASN A 106 -17.75 -18.20 4.97
CA ASN A 106 -17.93 -18.08 3.51
C ASN A 106 -16.62 -17.69 2.80
N PHE A 107 -15.90 -16.71 3.31
CA PHE A 107 -14.58 -16.31 2.77
C PHE A 107 -13.59 -17.47 2.80
N ARG A 108 -13.51 -18.19 3.91
CA ARG A 108 -12.63 -19.36 4.05
C ARG A 108 -12.97 -20.43 3.00
N ARG A 109 -14.26 -20.73 2.81
CA ARG A 109 -14.72 -21.67 1.78
C ARG A 109 -14.31 -21.23 0.38
N GLN A 110 -14.54 -19.95 0.04
CA GLN A 110 -14.19 -19.39 -1.26
C GLN A 110 -12.67 -19.43 -1.50
N ILE A 111 -11.87 -19.03 -0.52
CA ILE A 111 -10.41 -19.06 -0.61
C ILE A 111 -9.90 -20.49 -0.79
N LYS A 112 -10.45 -21.46 -0.05
CA LYS A 112 -10.09 -22.86 -0.21
C LYS A 112 -10.47 -23.40 -1.59
N SER A 113 -11.56 -22.92 -2.18
CA SER A 113 -11.97 -23.33 -3.52
C SER A 113 -11.01 -22.89 -4.62
N LEU A 114 -10.18 -21.89 -4.37
CA LEU A 114 -9.16 -21.39 -5.30
C LEU A 114 -7.86 -22.21 -5.28
N GLY A 115 -7.71 -23.16 -4.37
CA GLY A 115 -6.53 -24.00 -4.26
C GLY A 115 -5.29 -23.29 -3.74
N LEU A 116 -5.47 -22.23 -2.95
CA LEU A 116 -4.39 -21.45 -2.36
C LEU A 116 -3.73 -22.23 -1.22
N SER A 117 -2.41 -22.24 -1.16
CA SER A 117 -1.62 -23.04 -0.22
C SER A 117 -1.34 -22.34 1.10
N TYR A 118 -2.39 -21.80 1.73
CA TYR A 118 -2.28 -21.18 3.05
C TYR A 118 -2.12 -22.24 4.16
N ASP A 119 -1.36 -21.86 5.18
CA ASP A 119 -1.26 -22.62 6.42
C ASP A 119 -2.43 -22.24 7.35
N TRP A 120 -3.52 -22.99 7.28
CA TRP A 120 -4.74 -22.72 8.03
C TRP A 120 -4.64 -22.95 9.55
N ASP A 121 -3.61 -23.68 10.02
CA ASP A 121 -3.35 -23.81 11.46
C ASP A 121 -2.92 -22.47 12.10
N ARG A 122 -2.54 -21.52 11.27
CA ARG A 122 -2.10 -20.18 11.70
C ARG A 122 -3.15 -19.10 11.47
N GLU A 123 -4.38 -19.50 11.16
CA GLU A 123 -5.50 -18.57 10.96
C GLU A 123 -5.70 -17.66 12.16
N VAL A 124 -5.83 -16.37 11.95
CA VAL A 124 -6.14 -15.37 12.97
C VAL A 124 -7.42 -14.63 12.62
N ASN A 125 -8.13 -14.21 13.67
CA ASN A 125 -9.33 -13.39 13.56
C ASN A 125 -9.23 -12.27 14.61
N THR A 126 -9.25 -11.03 14.15
CA THR A 126 -9.10 -9.86 15.02
C THR A 126 -10.21 -9.75 16.08
N THR A 127 -11.37 -10.40 15.86
CA THR A 127 -12.49 -10.42 16.80
C THR A 127 -12.39 -11.52 17.85
N ASP A 128 -11.42 -12.42 17.75
CA ASP A 128 -11.17 -13.45 18.72
C ASP A 128 -10.53 -12.83 19.99
N PRO A 129 -11.12 -13.04 21.18
CA PRO A 129 -10.54 -12.57 22.43
C PRO A 129 -9.09 -13.03 22.68
N ALA A 130 -8.73 -14.23 22.25
CA ALA A 130 -7.35 -14.72 22.33
C ALA A 130 -6.38 -13.88 21.47
N TYR A 131 -6.87 -13.25 20.40
CA TYR A 131 -6.12 -12.33 19.57
C TYR A 131 -6.14 -10.90 20.13
N TYR A 132 -7.30 -10.31 20.35
CA TYR A 132 -7.37 -8.91 20.77
C TYR A 132 -6.88 -8.67 22.21
N LYS A 133 -6.75 -9.70 23.03
CA LYS A 133 -6.00 -9.64 24.29
C LYS A 133 -4.65 -8.93 24.09
N TRP A 134 -3.95 -9.28 23.03
CA TRP A 134 -2.63 -8.73 22.74
C TRP A 134 -2.67 -7.36 22.08
N THR A 135 -3.72 -7.04 21.34
CA THR A 135 -4.00 -5.68 20.91
C THR A 135 -4.19 -4.76 22.11
N GLN A 136 -4.94 -5.19 23.09
CA GLN A 136 -5.13 -4.48 24.36
C GLN A 136 -3.83 -4.37 25.15
N TRP A 137 -3.04 -5.43 25.21
CA TRP A 137 -1.73 -5.41 25.86
C TRP A 137 -0.77 -4.40 25.23
N ILE A 138 -0.72 -4.31 23.90
CA ILE A 138 0.11 -3.31 23.21
C ILE A 138 -0.36 -1.90 23.56
N PHE A 139 -1.66 -1.64 23.59
CA PHE A 139 -2.19 -0.36 24.04
C PHE A 139 -1.72 -0.02 25.46
N GLU A 140 -1.76 -0.98 26.36
CA GLU A 140 -1.32 -0.79 27.75
C GLU A 140 0.18 -0.45 27.82
N GLN A 141 1.00 -1.08 27.00
CA GLN A 141 2.43 -0.74 26.91
C GLN A 141 2.64 0.67 26.36
N LEU A 142 1.90 1.08 25.33
CA LEU A 142 1.92 2.46 24.84
C LEU A 142 1.53 3.47 25.92
N TYR A 143 0.49 3.17 26.68
CA TYR A 143 0.07 4.01 27.80
C TYR A 143 1.17 4.15 28.89
N LYS A 144 1.78 3.04 29.27
CA LYS A 144 2.88 3.03 30.27
C LYS A 144 4.10 3.85 29.84
N LYS A 145 4.32 3.98 28.54
CA LYS A 145 5.41 4.77 27.95
C LYS A 145 5.02 6.22 27.62
N GLY A 146 3.80 6.63 27.96
CA GLY A 146 3.30 7.97 27.66
C GLY A 146 2.98 8.22 26.20
N LEU A 147 2.87 7.16 25.40
CA LEU A 147 2.55 7.22 23.96
C LEU A 147 1.07 7.09 23.65
N ALA A 148 0.26 6.63 24.61
CA ALA A 148 -1.18 6.70 24.55
C ALA A 148 -1.66 7.68 25.62
N TYR A 149 -2.46 8.64 25.22
CA TYR A 149 -2.93 9.72 26.11
C TYR A 149 -4.30 10.21 25.68
N GLU A 150 -5.02 10.87 26.59
CA GLU A 150 -6.27 11.56 26.30
C GLU A 150 -6.01 13.02 25.98
N ALA A 151 -6.70 13.53 24.96
CA ALA A 151 -6.64 14.93 24.57
C ALA A 151 -7.99 15.39 24.05
N GLU A 152 -8.29 16.66 24.17
CA GLU A 152 -9.37 17.28 23.42
C GLU A 152 -8.91 17.57 22.00
N VAL A 153 -9.53 16.93 21.03
CA VAL A 153 -9.23 17.10 19.61
C VAL A 153 -10.49 17.49 18.84
N PRO A 154 -10.38 18.35 17.82
CA PRO A 154 -11.53 18.68 16.99
C PRO A 154 -11.93 17.45 16.18
N VAL A 155 -13.19 17.05 16.29
CA VAL A 155 -13.78 15.91 15.58
C VAL A 155 -14.98 16.36 14.77
N ASN A 156 -15.33 15.59 13.75
CA ASN A 156 -16.51 15.80 12.95
C ASN A 156 -17.71 15.13 13.64
N TRP A 157 -18.56 15.94 14.27
CA TRP A 157 -19.74 15.47 14.98
C TRP A 157 -20.97 15.58 14.11
N SER A 158 -21.75 14.50 14.01
CA SER A 158 -23.09 14.51 13.40
C SER A 158 -24.16 14.45 14.50
N PRO A 159 -24.89 15.55 14.76
CA PRO A 159 -25.98 15.54 15.73
C PRO A 159 -27.09 14.55 15.37
N ASP A 160 -27.39 14.40 14.08
CA ASP A 160 -28.45 13.50 13.60
C ASP A 160 -28.09 12.03 13.76
N LEU A 161 -26.82 11.68 13.54
CA LEU A 161 -26.31 10.31 13.75
C LEU A 161 -25.90 10.06 15.20
N GLY A 162 -25.70 11.11 15.99
CA GLY A 162 -25.27 11.01 17.38
C GLY A 162 -23.87 10.43 17.56
N THR A 163 -22.99 10.60 16.57
CA THR A 163 -21.65 10.02 16.56
C THR A 163 -20.63 10.90 15.84
N VAL A 164 -19.36 10.61 16.06
CA VAL A 164 -18.24 11.17 15.31
C VAL A 164 -18.09 10.43 13.97
N VAL A 165 -17.85 11.19 12.91
CA VAL A 165 -17.56 10.66 11.56
C VAL A 165 -16.12 10.99 11.15
N ALA A 166 -15.49 10.08 10.41
CA ALA A 166 -14.13 10.26 9.92
C ALA A 166 -14.07 11.37 8.84
N ASN A 167 -12.90 11.97 8.65
CA ASN A 167 -12.71 13.03 7.64
C ASN A 167 -13.12 12.56 6.23
N GLU A 168 -12.83 11.30 5.90
CA GLU A 168 -13.15 10.70 4.60
C GLU A 168 -14.67 10.51 4.39
N GLU A 169 -15.46 10.52 5.45
CA GLU A 169 -16.90 10.35 5.43
C GLU A 169 -17.66 11.69 5.37
N VAL A 170 -16.94 12.81 5.30
CA VAL A 170 -17.51 14.14 5.19
C VAL A 170 -17.33 14.72 3.80
N ILE A 171 -18.44 15.07 3.14
CA ILE A 171 -18.46 15.71 1.82
C ILE A 171 -19.31 16.95 1.90
N ASP A 172 -18.76 18.12 1.55
CA ASP A 172 -19.45 19.41 1.59
C ASP A 172 -20.13 19.72 2.95
N GLY A 173 -19.47 19.37 4.06
CA GLY A 173 -19.98 19.61 5.42
C GLY A 173 -21.12 18.69 5.84
N LYS A 174 -21.36 17.62 5.11
CA LYS A 174 -22.38 16.60 5.37
C LYS A 174 -21.80 15.20 5.37
N THR A 175 -22.47 14.28 6.05
CA THR A 175 -22.09 12.88 6.01
C THR A 175 -22.29 12.30 4.59
N GLU A 176 -21.34 11.51 4.11
CA GLU A 176 -21.45 10.81 2.83
C GLU A 176 -22.71 9.93 2.78
N ARG A 177 -23.02 9.28 3.90
CA ARG A 177 -24.25 8.50 4.07
C ARG A 177 -25.31 9.31 4.78
N GLY A 178 -26.45 9.51 4.14
CA GLY A 178 -27.60 10.20 4.67
C GLY A 178 -27.60 11.71 4.49
N GLY A 179 -26.47 12.33 4.11
CA GLY A 179 -26.40 13.77 3.85
C GLY A 179 -26.70 14.66 5.07
N PHE A 180 -26.37 14.19 6.29
CA PHE A 180 -26.61 14.92 7.53
C PHE A 180 -25.56 16.00 7.77
N PRO A 181 -25.91 17.16 8.34
CA PRO A 181 -24.95 18.19 8.70
C PRO A 181 -23.90 17.67 9.70
N VAL A 182 -22.67 18.08 9.48
CA VAL A 182 -21.53 17.78 10.36
C VAL A 182 -21.01 19.10 10.94
N ILE A 183 -20.76 19.12 12.24
CA ILE A 183 -20.11 20.24 12.92
C ILE A 183 -18.76 19.79 13.49
N ARG A 184 -17.79 20.65 13.47
CA ARG A 184 -16.53 20.41 14.17
C ARG A 184 -16.66 20.89 15.60
N LYS A 185 -16.37 19.98 16.54
CA LYS A 185 -16.30 20.33 17.94
C LYS A 185 -15.17 19.59 18.64
N PRO A 186 -14.56 20.17 19.68
CA PRO A 186 -13.58 19.48 20.48
C PRO A 186 -14.27 18.39 21.30
N MET A 187 -13.70 17.19 21.30
CA MET A 187 -14.11 16.08 22.15
C MET A 187 -12.87 15.38 22.73
N ARG A 188 -13.02 14.88 23.95
CA ARG A 188 -11.98 14.11 24.61
C ARG A 188 -11.84 12.74 23.94
N GLN A 189 -10.63 12.45 23.44
CA GLN A 189 -10.34 11.25 22.68
C GLN A 189 -9.02 10.64 23.15
N TRP A 190 -8.88 9.31 22.95
CA TRP A 190 -7.59 8.65 23.05
C TRP A 190 -6.79 8.88 21.78
N VAL A 191 -5.51 9.16 21.97
CA VAL A 191 -4.58 9.50 20.88
C VAL A 191 -3.28 8.73 21.09
N LEU A 192 -2.72 8.19 20.02
CA LEU A 192 -1.39 7.57 20.03
C LEU A 192 -0.35 8.51 19.45
N LYS A 193 0.78 8.64 20.13
CA LYS A 193 1.84 9.60 19.78
C LYS A 193 2.76 9.09 18.68
N ILE A 194 2.18 8.85 17.49
CA ILE A 194 2.94 8.44 16.30
C ILE A 194 4.01 9.46 15.92
N THR A 195 3.80 10.75 16.24
CA THR A 195 4.76 11.83 15.98
C THR A 195 6.10 11.63 16.69
N ALA A 196 6.12 10.91 17.82
CA ALA A 196 7.37 10.54 18.48
C ALA A 196 8.28 9.65 17.63
N TYR A 197 7.72 9.00 16.61
CA TYR A 197 8.42 8.11 15.68
C TYR A 197 8.59 8.72 14.28
N ALA A 198 8.22 9.97 14.08
CA ALA A 198 8.20 10.63 12.77
C ALA A 198 9.54 10.54 12.03
N ASP A 199 10.66 10.83 12.69
CA ASP A 199 11.99 10.76 12.07
C ASP A 199 12.35 9.33 11.65
N ARG A 200 12.15 8.37 12.53
CA ARG A 200 12.45 6.96 12.26
C ARG A 200 11.56 6.40 11.15
N LEU A 201 10.30 6.82 11.08
CA LEU A 201 9.37 6.43 10.02
C LEU A 201 9.80 6.95 8.64
N ILE A 202 10.49 8.09 8.57
CA ILE A 202 11.09 8.60 7.33
C ILE A 202 12.44 7.93 7.06
N ASP A 203 13.34 7.95 8.01
CA ASP A 203 14.75 7.56 7.81
C ASP A 203 14.88 6.08 7.46
N ASP A 204 14.07 5.22 8.07
CA ASP A 204 14.12 3.77 7.84
C ASP A 204 13.46 3.33 6.52
N LEU A 205 12.81 4.23 5.77
CA LEU A 205 12.28 3.93 4.43
C LEU A 205 13.39 3.61 3.42
N ASP A 206 14.56 4.16 3.60
CA ASP A 206 15.68 4.00 2.67
C ASP A 206 16.16 2.53 2.56
N ASP A 207 15.98 1.76 3.62
CA ASP A 207 16.38 0.34 3.68
C ASP A 207 15.30 -0.63 3.16
N LEU A 208 14.16 -0.12 2.72
CA LEU A 208 13.02 -0.94 2.28
C LEU A 208 12.98 -1.09 0.75
N ASP A 209 12.72 -2.31 0.29
CA ASP A 209 12.44 -2.62 -1.12
C ASP A 209 10.94 -2.41 -1.42
N TRP A 210 10.53 -1.15 -1.34
CA TRP A 210 9.16 -0.73 -1.59
C TRP A 210 9.06 0.12 -2.85
N PRO A 211 7.89 0.19 -3.51
CA PRO A 211 7.68 1.13 -4.61
C PRO A 211 7.97 2.57 -4.16
N GLU A 212 8.74 3.30 -4.97
CA GLU A 212 9.14 4.67 -4.62
C GLU A 212 7.92 5.58 -4.41
N ALA A 213 6.84 5.38 -5.17
CA ALA A 213 5.60 6.13 -4.99
C ALA A 213 5.00 5.96 -3.57
N ILE A 214 5.08 4.77 -2.99
CA ILE A 214 4.60 4.52 -1.62
C ILE A 214 5.50 5.20 -0.59
N LYS A 215 6.82 5.12 -0.76
CA LYS A 215 7.77 5.82 0.10
C LYS A 215 7.55 7.33 0.08
N GLU A 216 7.35 7.91 -1.10
CA GLU A 216 7.06 9.33 -1.27
C GLU A 216 5.74 9.74 -0.62
N GLN A 217 4.70 8.92 -0.74
CA GLN A 217 3.43 9.17 -0.04
C GLN A 217 3.63 9.23 1.47
N GLN A 218 4.41 8.31 2.05
CA GLN A 218 4.71 8.32 3.48
C GLN A 218 5.56 9.53 3.88
N ARG A 219 6.61 9.84 3.13
CA ARG A 219 7.45 11.04 3.37
C ARG A 219 6.62 12.31 3.36
N ASN A 220 5.77 12.47 2.35
CA ASN A 220 4.90 13.64 2.22
C ASN A 220 3.84 13.72 3.32
N TRP A 221 3.28 12.59 3.73
CA TRP A 221 2.31 12.53 4.81
C TRP A 221 2.91 12.90 6.16
N ILE A 222 4.09 12.40 6.45
CA ILE A 222 4.85 12.77 7.65
C ILE A 222 5.29 14.23 7.54
N GLY A 223 5.73 14.65 6.37
CA GLY A 223 5.99 16.04 6.03
C GLY A 223 7.02 16.71 6.93
N ARG A 224 8.19 16.07 7.11
CA ARG A 224 9.31 16.66 7.85
C ARG A 224 9.83 17.87 7.11
N SER A 225 9.85 19.01 7.79
CA SER A 225 10.39 20.26 7.27
C SER A 225 11.34 20.91 8.26
N VAL A 226 12.43 21.43 7.75
CA VAL A 226 13.42 22.17 8.53
C VAL A 226 13.21 23.66 8.27
N GLY A 227 13.09 24.43 9.32
CA GLY A 227 12.87 25.86 9.22
C GLY A 227 13.26 26.58 10.49
N ALA A 228 12.63 27.71 10.71
CA ALA A 228 12.81 28.50 11.92
C ALA A 228 11.48 28.81 12.60
N ALA A 229 11.47 28.77 13.93
CA ALA A 229 10.42 29.36 14.73
C ALA A 229 10.83 30.81 15.01
N ILE A 230 9.96 31.76 14.67
CA ILE A 230 10.23 33.20 14.77
C ILE A 230 9.15 33.84 15.65
N ASN A 231 9.54 34.61 16.65
CA ASN A 231 8.64 35.32 17.56
C ASN A 231 8.42 36.76 17.09
N PHE A 232 7.18 37.07 16.72
CA PHE A 232 6.74 38.41 16.36
C PHE A 232 6.04 39.06 17.56
N PRO A 233 6.63 40.11 18.16
CA PRO A 233 5.98 40.82 19.26
C PRO A 233 4.77 41.60 18.77
N VAL A 234 3.70 41.60 19.56
CA VAL A 234 2.49 42.37 19.25
C VAL A 234 2.81 43.87 19.49
N SER A 235 2.44 44.72 18.52
CA SER A 235 2.64 46.14 18.61
C SER A 235 1.80 46.76 19.74
N GLY A 236 2.43 47.41 20.71
CA GLY A 236 1.77 47.95 21.89
C GLY A 236 1.66 47.02 23.09
N ASP A 237 2.02 45.77 22.94
CA ASP A 237 2.10 44.78 24.01
C ASP A 237 3.30 43.84 23.79
N GLU A 238 4.45 44.24 24.21
CA GLU A 238 5.71 43.49 24.03
C GLU A 238 5.77 42.16 24.78
N ASN A 239 4.86 41.93 25.74
CA ASN A 239 4.78 40.68 26.47
C ASN A 239 4.05 39.59 25.69
N THR A 240 3.20 39.95 24.73
CA THR A 240 2.51 39.02 23.84
C THR A 240 3.32 38.85 22.55
N LYS A 241 3.69 37.63 22.27
CA LYS A 241 4.44 37.27 21.06
C LYS A 241 3.68 36.18 20.28
N ILE A 242 3.72 36.29 18.94
CA ILE A 242 3.15 35.29 18.04
C ILE A 242 4.32 34.51 17.45
N GLU A 243 4.39 33.21 17.75
CA GLU A 243 5.38 32.32 17.15
C GLU A 243 4.90 31.86 15.78
N VAL A 244 5.75 32.04 14.77
CA VAL A 244 5.55 31.60 13.40
C VAL A 244 6.61 30.57 13.03
N PHE A 245 6.22 29.48 12.41
CA PHE A 245 7.16 28.56 11.79
C PHE A 245 7.25 28.82 10.29
N SER A 246 8.46 28.96 9.75
CA SER A 246 8.71 29.13 8.32
C SER A 246 9.87 28.26 7.84
N THR A 247 9.69 27.59 6.71
CA THR A 247 10.78 26.89 6.00
C THR A 247 11.66 27.84 5.20
N ARG A 248 11.23 29.11 5.05
CA ARG A 248 11.93 30.16 4.31
C ARG A 248 12.15 31.40 5.19
N PRO A 249 12.89 31.25 6.33
CA PRO A 249 13.16 32.40 7.20
C PRO A 249 13.99 33.49 6.50
N ASP A 250 14.71 33.16 5.46
CA ASP A 250 15.47 34.06 4.59
C ASP A 250 14.61 35.11 3.89
N THR A 251 13.32 34.90 3.76
CA THR A 251 12.38 35.84 3.12
C THR A 251 11.72 36.81 4.10
N ILE A 252 12.18 36.86 5.33
CA ILE A 252 11.55 37.64 6.41
C ILE A 252 11.42 39.13 6.10
N PHE A 253 12.30 39.72 5.30
CA PHE A 253 12.23 41.10 4.87
C PHE A 253 11.14 41.39 3.85
N GLY A 254 10.52 40.33 3.27
CA GLY A 254 9.39 40.45 2.35
C GLY A 254 8.03 40.14 3.00
N VAL A 255 7.97 40.02 4.31
CA VAL A 255 6.72 39.75 5.05
C VAL A 255 5.79 40.95 4.97
N ALA A 256 4.55 40.72 4.51
CA ALA A 256 3.54 41.76 4.38
C ALA A 256 2.49 41.74 5.51
N ALA A 257 2.26 40.57 6.13
CA ALA A 257 1.29 40.39 7.21
C ALA A 257 1.60 39.11 7.96
N LEU A 258 1.03 38.96 9.15
CA LEU A 258 0.80 37.65 9.78
C LEU A 258 -0.62 37.22 9.57
N VAL A 259 -0.84 35.94 9.33
CA VAL A 259 -2.17 35.33 9.23
C VAL A 259 -2.29 34.22 10.24
N LEU A 260 -3.37 34.26 11.01
CA LEU A 260 -3.69 33.32 12.08
C LEU A 260 -4.84 32.39 11.65
N ALA A 261 -4.79 31.15 12.15
CA ALA A 261 -5.95 30.26 12.06
C ALA A 261 -7.14 30.88 12.82
N PRO A 262 -8.35 30.90 12.23
CA PRO A 262 -9.52 31.54 12.87
C PRO A 262 -9.88 30.98 14.25
N GLU A 263 -9.58 29.70 14.51
CA GLU A 263 -9.88 28.99 15.75
C GLU A 263 -8.88 29.22 16.89
N LEU A 264 -7.77 29.91 16.64
CA LEU A 264 -6.83 30.25 17.70
C LEU A 264 -7.47 31.14 18.76
N GLU A 265 -7.30 30.80 20.02
CA GLU A 265 -7.84 31.58 21.13
C GLU A 265 -7.24 32.99 21.20
N LEU A 266 -6.01 33.15 20.78
CA LEU A 266 -5.31 34.42 20.68
C LEU A 266 -6.03 35.44 19.78
N VAL A 267 -6.79 34.99 18.78
CA VAL A 267 -7.59 35.82 17.88
C VAL A 267 -8.56 36.71 18.65
N LYS A 268 -9.21 36.20 19.68
CA LYS A 268 -10.12 36.97 20.53
C LYS A 268 -9.43 38.12 21.27
N GLN A 269 -8.21 37.85 21.73
CA GLN A 269 -7.39 38.85 22.43
C GLN A 269 -6.87 39.96 21.49
N LEU A 270 -6.60 39.58 20.24
CA LEU A 270 -6.00 40.49 19.25
C LEU A 270 -7.04 41.27 18.45
N THR A 271 -8.29 40.83 18.43
CA THR A 271 -9.36 41.52 17.69
C THR A 271 -9.76 42.80 18.39
N THR A 272 -9.67 43.96 17.67
CA THR A 272 -10.12 45.24 18.21
C THR A 272 -11.63 45.34 18.19
N PRO A 273 -12.24 46.18 19.06
CA PRO A 273 -13.72 46.31 19.10
C PRO A 273 -14.36 46.69 17.77
N GLU A 274 -13.68 47.46 16.92
CA GLU A 274 -14.19 47.85 15.61
C GLU A 274 -14.28 46.69 14.62
N HIS A 275 -13.50 45.62 14.80
CA HIS A 275 -13.42 44.45 13.95
C HIS A 275 -14.13 43.18 14.52
N GLU A 276 -14.61 43.27 15.74
CA GLU A 276 -15.18 42.13 16.50
C GLU A 276 -16.33 41.42 15.74
N ASN A 277 -17.30 42.17 15.25
CA ASN A 277 -18.45 41.57 14.54
C ASN A 277 -18.05 40.85 13.24
N GLU A 278 -17.13 41.46 12.48
CA GLU A 278 -16.62 40.89 11.23
C GLU A 278 -15.81 39.61 11.46
N VAL A 279 -14.95 39.64 12.48
CA VAL A 279 -14.12 38.50 12.88
C VAL A 279 -14.97 37.34 13.37
N GLU A 280 -15.96 37.59 14.24
CA GLU A 280 -16.86 36.54 14.75
C GLU A 280 -17.70 35.90 13.64
N ALA A 281 -18.24 36.70 12.72
CA ALA A 281 -19.01 36.20 11.56
C ALA A 281 -18.13 35.32 10.65
N TYR A 282 -16.88 35.71 10.46
CA TYR A 282 -15.93 34.91 9.67
C TYR A 282 -15.57 33.58 10.35
N ILE A 283 -15.30 33.60 11.65
CA ILE A 283 -14.99 32.40 12.44
C ILE A 283 -16.15 31.40 12.36
N GLU A 284 -17.38 31.87 12.52
CA GLU A 284 -18.57 31.02 12.43
C GLU A 284 -18.70 30.39 11.04
N LYS A 285 -18.53 31.18 9.99
CA LYS A 285 -18.56 30.70 8.59
C LYS A 285 -17.53 29.60 8.33
N ILE A 286 -16.32 29.77 8.86
CA ILE A 286 -15.22 28.81 8.63
C ILE A 286 -15.35 27.56 9.51
N SER A 287 -16.02 27.64 10.65
CA SER A 287 -16.23 26.50 11.55
C SER A 287 -16.94 25.30 10.91
N HIS A 288 -17.68 25.54 9.83
CA HIS A 288 -18.39 24.50 9.07
C HIS A 288 -17.56 23.84 7.97
N LYS A 289 -16.34 24.32 7.70
CA LYS A 289 -15.46 23.78 6.66
C LYS A 289 -14.49 22.74 7.24
N SER A 290 -14.28 21.64 6.49
CA SER A 290 -13.20 20.68 6.79
C SER A 290 -11.83 21.26 6.45
N ASP A 291 -10.77 20.67 7.00
CA ASP A 291 -9.39 21.08 6.68
C ASP A 291 -9.07 20.91 5.18
N LEU A 292 -9.64 19.89 4.55
CA LEU A 292 -9.50 19.66 3.10
C LEU A 292 -10.14 20.77 2.28
N GLU A 293 -11.38 21.19 2.63
CA GLU A 293 -12.07 22.29 1.95
C GLU A 293 -11.34 23.62 2.13
N ARG A 294 -10.66 23.80 3.25
CA ARG A 294 -9.90 25.01 3.57
C ARG A 294 -8.58 25.11 2.81
N THR A 295 -7.97 24.01 2.45
CA THR A 295 -6.62 23.96 1.86
C THR A 295 -6.64 23.57 0.37
N ASP A 296 -7.07 22.37 0.04
CA ASP A 296 -6.89 21.80 -1.29
C ASP A 296 -8.01 22.18 -2.26
N LEU A 297 -9.21 22.45 -1.75
CA LEU A 297 -10.38 22.77 -2.56
C LEU A 297 -10.70 24.27 -2.62
N ALA A 298 -10.00 25.08 -1.84
CA ALA A 298 -10.22 26.54 -1.80
C ALA A 298 -9.72 27.21 -3.07
N LYS A 299 -10.65 27.64 -3.93
CA LYS A 299 -10.33 28.37 -5.17
C LYS A 299 -10.16 29.87 -4.93
N ASP A 300 -10.87 30.42 -3.96
CA ASP A 300 -10.82 31.84 -3.62
C ASP A 300 -10.22 32.05 -2.23
N LYS A 301 -9.30 33.00 -2.11
CA LYS A 301 -8.75 33.39 -0.81
C LYS A 301 -9.75 34.27 -0.07
N THR A 302 -9.96 33.96 1.20
CA THR A 302 -10.80 34.76 2.11
C THR A 302 -10.00 35.11 3.36
N GLY A 303 -10.38 36.14 4.04
CA GLY A 303 -9.74 36.57 5.27
C GLY A 303 -10.33 37.86 5.82
N VAL A 304 -10.03 38.13 7.08
CA VAL A 304 -10.49 39.36 7.79
C VAL A 304 -9.33 39.93 8.60
N PHE A 305 -9.22 41.25 8.58
CA PHE A 305 -8.24 42.00 9.40
C PHE A 305 -8.73 42.05 10.87
N THR A 306 -7.83 41.77 11.82
CA THR A 306 -8.18 41.79 13.25
C THR A 306 -8.17 43.19 13.89
N GLY A 307 -7.56 44.17 13.27
CA GLY A 307 -7.30 45.50 13.83
C GLY A 307 -5.98 45.63 14.56
N SER A 308 -5.28 44.55 14.83
CA SER A 308 -4.00 44.55 15.54
C SER A 308 -2.80 44.34 14.60
N TYR A 309 -1.62 44.67 15.12
CA TYR A 309 -0.36 44.58 14.38
C TYR A 309 0.71 43.88 15.20
N VAL A 310 1.66 43.29 14.50
CA VAL A 310 2.94 42.83 15.07
C VAL A 310 4.08 43.69 14.57
N VAL A 311 5.24 43.57 15.20
CA VAL A 311 6.50 44.13 14.73
C VAL A 311 7.38 43.01 14.20
N ASN A 312 7.87 43.15 12.97
CA ASN A 312 8.85 42.23 12.40
C ASN A 312 10.14 42.32 13.25
N PRO A 313 10.58 41.23 13.89
CA PRO A 313 11.70 41.28 14.83
C PRO A 313 13.04 41.57 14.16
N VAL A 314 13.14 41.46 12.85
CA VAL A 314 14.34 41.66 12.06
C VAL A 314 14.37 43.07 11.42
N SER A 315 13.30 43.47 10.74
CA SER A 315 13.21 44.74 10.03
C SER A 315 12.67 45.89 10.88
N GLY A 316 11.94 45.59 11.94
CA GLY A 316 11.25 46.60 12.76
C GLY A 316 9.95 47.11 12.17
N GLU A 317 9.52 46.61 11.00
CA GLU A 317 8.28 47.02 10.37
C GLU A 317 7.02 46.55 11.14
N LYS A 318 6.02 47.42 11.14
CA LYS A 318 4.71 47.13 11.69
C LYS A 318 3.87 46.41 10.67
N LEU A 319 3.39 45.20 10.97
CA LEU A 319 2.67 44.29 10.08
C LEU A 319 1.26 44.01 10.60
N PRO A 320 0.21 44.07 9.75
CA PRO A 320 -1.16 43.74 10.16
C PRO A 320 -1.33 42.25 10.48
N ILE A 321 -2.22 41.98 11.43
CA ILE A 321 -2.61 40.62 11.80
C ILE A 321 -3.98 40.31 11.18
N TRP A 322 -4.01 39.30 10.29
CA TRP A 322 -5.22 38.78 9.64
C TRP A 322 -5.57 37.40 10.17
N ILE A 323 -6.84 36.98 9.95
CA ILE A 323 -7.25 35.59 10.03
C ILE A 323 -7.68 35.13 8.64
N ALA A 324 -7.41 33.89 8.30
CA ALA A 324 -7.82 33.30 7.02
C ALA A 324 -8.02 31.79 7.14
N ASP A 325 -8.87 31.25 6.30
CA ASP A 325 -9.26 29.84 6.32
C ASP A 325 -8.14 28.89 5.89
N TYR A 326 -7.23 29.33 5.03
CA TYR A 326 -6.13 28.49 4.56
C TYR A 326 -5.02 28.24 5.59
N VAL A 327 -5.07 28.90 6.73
CA VAL A 327 -4.17 28.66 7.86
C VAL A 327 -4.88 27.76 8.89
N LEU A 328 -4.27 26.62 9.18
CA LEU A 328 -4.83 25.59 10.08
C LEU A 328 -4.19 25.67 11.46
N ASN A 329 -5.00 25.60 12.50
CA ASN A 329 -4.53 25.48 13.88
C ASN A 329 -3.84 24.12 14.13
N SER A 330 -4.16 23.16 13.31
CA SER A 330 -3.60 21.79 13.37
C SER A 330 -2.19 21.69 12.78
N TYR A 331 -1.68 22.72 12.11
CA TYR A 331 -0.35 22.74 11.50
C TYR A 331 0.54 23.87 12.05
N GLY A 332 1.72 23.48 12.53
CA GLY A 332 2.68 24.43 13.12
C GLY A 332 2.14 25.10 14.37
N THR A 333 2.25 26.42 14.41
CA THR A 333 1.78 27.25 15.52
C THR A 333 0.37 27.82 15.30
N GLY A 334 -0.24 27.50 14.15
CA GLY A 334 -1.50 28.13 13.72
C GLY A 334 -1.33 29.57 13.25
N ALA A 335 -0.10 30.01 13.01
CA ALA A 335 0.24 31.32 12.51
C ALA A 335 1.30 31.22 11.41
N VAL A 336 1.15 32.02 10.36
CA VAL A 336 2.08 32.05 9.23
C VAL A 336 2.47 33.49 8.91
N MET A 337 3.72 33.69 8.46
CA MET A 337 4.12 34.94 7.84
C MET A 337 3.79 34.89 6.35
N VAL A 338 3.19 35.93 5.84
CA VAL A 338 2.79 36.11 4.45
C VAL A 338 3.89 36.80 3.67
N VAL A 339 4.43 36.10 2.65
CA VAL A 339 5.48 36.60 1.75
C VAL A 339 4.96 36.60 0.31
N PRO A 340 4.23 37.60 -0.12
CA PRO A 340 3.50 37.59 -1.40
C PRO A 340 4.40 37.45 -2.63
N ALA A 341 5.60 37.97 -2.60
CA ALA A 341 6.51 37.91 -3.75
C ALA A 341 7.02 36.51 -4.04
N HIS A 342 7.02 35.57 -3.09
CA HIS A 342 7.70 34.28 -3.17
C HIS A 342 6.86 33.06 -2.76
N ASP A 343 5.56 33.24 -2.55
CA ASP A 343 4.58 32.16 -2.33
C ASP A 343 3.31 32.44 -3.10
N GLU A 344 2.84 31.48 -3.88
CA GLU A 344 1.66 31.64 -4.76
C GLU A 344 0.38 31.94 -4.00
N ARG A 345 0.15 31.26 -2.87
CA ARG A 345 -1.05 31.47 -2.03
C ARG A 345 -1.02 32.87 -1.38
N ASP A 346 0.14 33.28 -0.92
CA ASP A 346 0.33 34.58 -0.31
C ASP A 346 0.21 35.73 -1.34
N HIS A 347 0.64 35.46 -2.57
CA HIS A 347 0.49 36.38 -3.68
C HIS A 347 -0.98 36.64 -4.01
N GLU A 348 -1.77 35.58 -4.13
CA GLU A 348 -3.23 35.66 -4.35
C GLU A 348 -3.93 36.40 -3.20
N PHE A 349 -3.56 36.10 -1.96
CA PHE A 349 -4.07 36.76 -0.77
C PHE A 349 -3.76 38.28 -0.76
N ALA A 350 -2.51 38.61 -1.05
CA ALA A 350 -2.06 40.00 -1.09
C ALA A 350 -2.72 40.82 -2.22
N GLN A 351 -2.92 40.22 -3.39
CA GLN A 351 -3.65 40.86 -4.49
C GLN A 351 -5.10 41.14 -4.11
N LYS A 352 -5.78 40.17 -3.45
CA LYS A 352 -7.18 40.32 -3.07
C LYS A 352 -7.40 41.36 -1.98
N PHE A 353 -6.48 41.45 -1.01
CA PHE A 353 -6.60 42.34 0.14
C PHE A 353 -5.68 43.56 0.10
N ASP A 354 -5.10 43.84 -1.06
CA ASP A 354 -4.24 45.00 -1.33
C ASP A 354 -3.06 45.15 -0.31
N LEU A 355 -2.39 44.05 -0.05
CA LEU A 355 -1.19 44.01 0.75
C LEU A 355 0.08 44.26 -0.12
N PRO A 356 1.14 44.82 0.44
CA PRO A 356 2.37 45.09 -0.32
C PRO A 356 3.05 43.80 -0.78
N ILE A 357 3.59 43.82 -1.99
CA ILE A 357 4.36 42.72 -2.58
C ILE A 357 5.80 43.22 -2.74
N VAL A 358 6.67 42.74 -1.84
CA VAL A 358 8.08 43.18 -1.80
C VAL A 358 8.99 42.05 -2.23
N GLN A 359 9.69 42.21 -3.32
CA GLN A 359 10.65 41.24 -3.84
C GLN A 359 11.92 41.22 -2.94
N VAL A 360 12.29 40.03 -2.49
CA VAL A 360 13.47 39.77 -1.69
C VAL A 360 14.42 38.73 -2.27
N ILE A 361 14.03 38.12 -3.37
CA ILE A 361 14.84 37.19 -4.20
C ILE A 361 14.79 37.69 -5.63
N GLU A 362 15.94 37.87 -6.26
CA GLU A 362 16.03 38.32 -7.64
C GLU A 362 15.49 37.31 -8.61
N GLY A 363 14.60 37.74 -9.50
CA GLY A 363 13.98 36.89 -10.54
C GLY A 363 12.50 37.20 -10.73
N GLY A 364 12.00 37.01 -11.95
CA GLY A 364 10.61 37.17 -12.31
C GLY A 364 10.03 38.59 -12.18
N ASP A 365 8.74 38.69 -12.43
CA ASP A 365 7.93 39.90 -12.20
C ASP A 365 6.92 39.63 -11.07
N VAL A 366 7.31 39.94 -9.85
CA VAL A 366 6.54 39.64 -8.62
C VAL A 366 5.22 40.40 -8.53
N GLN A 367 5.04 41.45 -9.32
CA GLN A 367 3.75 42.16 -9.37
C GLN A 367 2.69 41.39 -10.16
N LYS A 368 3.09 40.53 -11.06
CA LYS A 368 2.21 39.67 -11.84
C LYS A 368 1.96 38.31 -11.21
N GLU A 369 3.02 37.67 -10.76
CA GLU A 369 2.98 36.32 -10.17
C GLU A 369 4.11 36.16 -9.15
N ALA A 370 3.95 35.25 -8.21
CA ALA A 370 4.98 34.90 -7.26
C ALA A 370 6.20 34.29 -7.97
N TYR A 371 7.40 34.69 -7.56
CA TYR A 371 8.65 34.06 -7.97
C TYR A 371 9.10 33.02 -6.90
N THR A 372 8.92 31.75 -7.20
CA THR A 372 9.24 30.63 -6.30
C THR A 372 10.59 29.98 -6.57
N GLY A 373 11.33 30.48 -7.58
CA GLY A 373 12.66 30.01 -7.93
C GLY A 373 13.76 30.50 -6.99
N ASP A 374 14.96 29.98 -7.20
CA ASP A 374 16.17 30.40 -6.48
C ASP A 374 16.75 31.68 -7.12
N GLY A 375 17.49 32.45 -6.33
CA GLY A 375 18.12 33.68 -6.76
C GLY A 375 18.91 34.30 -5.63
N VAL A 376 19.58 35.42 -5.95
CA VAL A 376 20.32 36.21 -4.98
C VAL A 376 19.36 37.07 -4.16
N HIS A 377 19.59 37.18 -2.86
CA HIS A 377 18.78 38.03 -1.98
C HIS A 377 18.99 39.51 -2.27
N ILE A 378 17.88 40.24 -2.34
CA ILE A 378 17.79 41.69 -2.53
C ILE A 378 16.80 42.28 -1.51
N ASN A 379 16.88 43.57 -1.24
CA ASN A 379 16.01 44.28 -0.29
C ASN A 379 15.95 43.63 1.11
N SER A 380 17.01 42.94 1.51
CA SER A 380 17.06 42.07 2.70
C SER A 380 18.22 42.40 3.65
N ASP A 381 18.67 43.66 3.68
CA ASP A 381 19.72 44.17 4.56
C ASP A 381 20.98 43.26 4.55
N PHE A 382 21.33 42.66 5.66
CA PHE A 382 22.54 41.83 5.77
C PHE A 382 22.49 40.52 4.97
N LEU A 383 21.32 40.13 4.46
CA LEU A 383 21.15 38.95 3.59
C LEU A 383 21.42 39.29 2.12
N ASN A 384 21.50 40.56 1.75
CA ASN A 384 21.71 40.98 0.35
C ASN A 384 22.96 40.33 -0.26
N GLY A 385 22.85 39.80 -1.46
CA GLY A 385 23.93 39.14 -2.19
C GLY A 385 24.17 37.69 -1.84
N MET A 386 23.46 37.13 -0.87
CA MET A 386 23.57 35.73 -0.46
C MET A 386 22.65 34.85 -1.31
N ASP A 387 23.08 33.62 -1.56
CA ASP A 387 22.17 32.55 -2.08
C ASP A 387 21.23 32.08 -0.96
N LYS A 388 20.37 31.14 -1.31
CA LYS A 388 19.33 30.60 -0.41
C LYS A 388 19.92 29.99 0.86
N GLU A 389 20.93 29.13 0.72
CA GLU A 389 21.51 28.39 1.85
C GLU A 389 22.28 29.33 2.77
N GLU A 390 23.11 30.20 2.18
CA GLU A 390 23.85 31.23 2.93
C GLU A 390 22.90 32.15 3.71
N ALA A 391 21.80 32.57 3.10
CA ALA A 391 20.82 33.45 3.72
C ALA A 391 20.04 32.76 4.83
N ILE A 392 19.65 31.49 4.66
CA ILE A 392 19.00 30.70 5.72
C ILE A 392 19.90 30.52 6.92
N ASP A 393 21.16 30.18 6.72
CA ASP A 393 22.14 30.05 7.83
C ASP A 393 22.36 31.39 8.53
N ALA A 394 22.54 32.47 7.77
CA ALA A 394 22.74 33.79 8.33
C ALA A 394 21.54 34.30 9.15
N ILE A 395 20.32 34.11 8.66
CA ILE A 395 19.13 34.53 9.40
C ILE A 395 18.86 33.66 10.63
N ASN A 396 19.09 32.36 10.55
CA ASN A 396 18.94 31.45 11.69
C ASN A 396 19.91 31.84 12.83
N ASN A 397 21.18 32.10 12.49
CA ASN A 397 22.16 32.58 13.46
C ASN A 397 21.75 33.92 14.09
N TRP A 398 21.28 34.86 13.25
CA TRP A 398 20.84 36.16 13.75
C TRP A 398 19.64 36.05 14.71
N LEU A 399 18.65 35.20 14.37
CA LEU A 399 17.46 34.95 15.21
C LEU A 399 17.83 34.38 16.59
N GLU A 400 18.76 33.43 16.63
CA GLU A 400 19.23 32.80 17.85
C GLU A 400 20.04 33.79 18.71
N GLU A 401 20.97 34.52 18.10
CA GLU A 401 21.80 35.51 18.79
C GLU A 401 21.00 36.65 19.42
N ASN A 402 19.90 37.04 18.78
CA ASN A 402 18.99 38.07 19.28
C ASN A 402 17.84 37.55 20.15
N GLY A 403 17.74 36.23 20.35
CA GLY A 403 16.73 35.61 21.21
C GLY A 403 15.29 35.74 20.68
N VAL A 404 15.11 35.90 19.36
CA VAL A 404 13.81 36.10 18.71
C VAL A 404 13.38 34.92 17.85
N GLY A 405 14.17 33.85 17.79
CA GLY A 405 13.84 32.65 17.07
C GLY A 405 14.90 31.57 17.19
N GLU A 406 14.61 30.42 16.68
CA GLU A 406 15.49 29.25 16.67
C GLU A 406 15.25 28.35 15.45
N LYS A 407 16.27 27.61 15.03
CA LYS A 407 16.14 26.57 14.03
C LYS A 407 15.26 25.44 14.60
N LYS A 408 14.29 24.99 13.83
CA LYS A 408 13.31 23.97 14.26
C LYS A 408 12.95 23.01 13.16
N VAL A 409 12.74 21.76 13.53
CA VAL A 409 12.16 20.73 12.66
C VAL A 409 10.68 20.59 12.99
N ASN A 410 9.85 20.60 11.99
CA ASN A 410 8.41 20.46 12.15
C ASN A 410 7.88 19.33 11.25
N TYR A 411 6.70 18.83 11.60
CA TYR A 411 6.06 17.69 10.90
C TYR A 411 4.60 18.02 10.59
N ARG A 412 4.12 17.57 9.43
CA ARG A 412 2.69 17.62 9.08
C ARG A 412 1.90 16.51 9.78
N LEU A 413 2.56 15.38 10.06
CA LEU A 413 1.96 14.24 10.74
C LEU A 413 1.32 14.66 12.05
N ARG A 414 0.09 14.17 12.28
CA ARG A 414 -0.63 14.33 13.54
C ARG A 414 -0.63 13.01 14.30
N ASP A 415 -0.76 13.12 15.63
CA ASP A 415 -0.95 11.94 16.45
C ASP A 415 -2.20 11.17 16.01
N TRP A 416 -2.15 9.87 16.13
CA TRP A 416 -3.18 8.97 15.65
C TRP A 416 -4.39 9.00 16.56
N LEU A 417 -5.52 9.50 16.07
CA LEU A 417 -6.80 9.48 16.76
C LEU A 417 -7.27 8.02 16.90
N PHE A 418 -7.23 7.50 18.11
CA PHE A 418 -7.36 6.05 18.38
C PHE A 418 -8.75 5.64 18.92
N SER A 419 -9.51 6.56 19.46
CA SER A 419 -10.86 6.28 19.97
C SER A 419 -11.89 6.17 18.87
N ARG A 420 -12.79 5.17 19.01
CA ARG A 420 -13.99 5.05 18.17
C ARG A 420 -15.21 4.91 19.06
N GLN A 421 -16.26 5.68 18.73
CA GLN A 421 -17.55 5.63 19.43
C GLN A 421 -18.41 4.55 18.77
N ARG A 422 -17.90 3.32 18.81
CA ARG A 422 -18.47 2.12 18.17
C ARG A 422 -18.58 0.98 19.17
N TYR A 423 -19.49 0.06 18.90
CA TYR A 423 -19.62 -1.18 19.66
C TYR A 423 -18.64 -2.25 19.15
N TRP A 424 -18.63 -2.47 17.82
CA TRP A 424 -17.87 -3.56 17.21
C TRP A 424 -16.40 -3.18 17.00
N GLY A 425 -15.66 -3.31 18.06
CA GLY A 425 -14.24 -3.02 18.15
C GLY A 425 -13.65 -3.51 19.46
N GLU A 426 -12.33 -3.49 19.58
CA GLU A 426 -11.65 -3.88 20.83
C GLU A 426 -11.94 -2.84 21.91
N PRO A 427 -12.42 -3.25 23.09
CA PRO A 427 -12.52 -2.35 24.24
C PRO A 427 -11.15 -1.80 24.63
N ILE A 428 -11.05 -0.51 24.88
CA ILE A 428 -9.84 0.11 25.43
C ILE A 428 -9.75 -0.24 26.92
N PRO A 429 -8.68 -0.88 27.40
CA PRO A 429 -8.63 -1.49 28.75
C PRO A 429 -8.29 -0.44 29.82
N VAL A 430 -9.15 0.56 29.98
CA VAL A 430 -8.96 1.69 30.90
C VAL A 430 -10.19 1.83 31.82
N ILE A 431 -9.95 2.21 33.08
CA ILE A 431 -10.96 2.53 34.06
C ILE A 431 -10.76 3.97 34.53
N HIS A 432 -11.84 4.74 34.52
CA HIS A 432 -11.92 6.10 35.05
C HIS A 432 -12.59 6.05 36.42
N TRP A 433 -11.81 6.32 37.46
CA TRP A 433 -12.28 6.30 38.83
C TRP A 433 -12.95 7.59 39.26
N GLU A 434 -13.93 7.54 40.18
CA GLU A 434 -14.66 8.71 40.68
C GLU A 434 -13.76 9.77 41.33
N ASP A 435 -12.61 9.36 41.88
CA ASP A 435 -11.59 10.26 42.45
C ASP A 435 -10.74 11.00 41.40
N GLY A 436 -11.02 10.79 40.10
CA GLY A 436 -10.32 11.43 38.97
C GLY A 436 -9.09 10.69 38.49
N GLU A 437 -8.72 9.58 39.10
CA GLU A 437 -7.62 8.74 38.63
C GLU A 437 -8.04 7.89 37.43
N THR A 438 -7.12 7.68 36.49
CA THR A 438 -7.28 6.76 35.34
C THR A 438 -6.28 5.64 35.47
N THR A 439 -6.75 4.41 35.43
CA THR A 439 -5.88 3.21 35.52
C THR A 439 -6.12 2.24 34.37
N LEU A 440 -5.13 1.40 34.09
CA LEU A 440 -5.26 0.28 33.17
C LEU A 440 -5.96 -0.90 33.87
N VAL A 441 -6.64 -1.72 33.07
CA VAL A 441 -7.04 -3.07 33.51
C VAL A 441 -5.74 -3.87 33.72
N PRO A 442 -5.59 -4.60 34.85
CA PRO A 442 -4.41 -5.43 35.09
C PRO A 442 -4.14 -6.41 33.92
N GLU A 443 -2.88 -6.60 33.57
CA GLU A 443 -2.48 -7.45 32.42
C GLU A 443 -2.96 -8.90 32.59
N ASP A 444 -3.00 -9.41 33.79
CA ASP A 444 -3.49 -10.77 34.11
C ASP A 444 -5.01 -10.91 33.99
N GLU A 445 -5.75 -9.80 33.91
CA GLU A 445 -7.20 -9.77 33.67
C GLU A 445 -7.55 -9.60 32.18
N LEU A 446 -6.57 -9.40 31.29
CA LEU A 446 -6.79 -9.35 29.86
C LEU A 446 -7.09 -10.76 29.30
N PRO A 447 -7.94 -10.90 28.29
CA PRO A 447 -8.63 -9.82 27.57
C PRO A 447 -9.79 -9.23 28.36
N LEU A 448 -9.97 -7.91 28.25
CA LEU A 448 -11.23 -7.28 28.60
C LEU A 448 -12.23 -7.61 27.48
N TYR A 449 -13.17 -8.51 27.78
CA TYR A 449 -14.11 -9.00 26.77
C TYR A 449 -15.08 -7.91 26.29
N LEU A 450 -15.30 -7.85 25.00
CA LEU A 450 -16.40 -7.08 24.42
C LEU A 450 -17.72 -7.70 24.86
N PRO A 451 -18.58 -6.99 25.62
CA PRO A 451 -19.81 -7.57 26.14
C PRO A 451 -20.80 -7.84 25.01
N LYS A 452 -21.65 -8.85 25.18
CA LYS A 452 -22.79 -9.08 24.30
C LYS A 452 -23.82 -7.97 24.51
N ALA A 453 -24.31 -7.37 23.43
CA ALA A 453 -25.33 -6.34 23.46
C ALA A 453 -26.39 -6.61 22.39
N THR A 454 -27.65 -6.39 22.76
CA THR A 454 -28.80 -6.48 21.86
C THR A 454 -29.14 -5.15 21.21
N ASP A 455 -28.85 -4.04 21.88
CA ASP A 455 -28.99 -2.67 21.37
C ASP A 455 -27.61 -2.01 21.26
N ILE A 456 -27.19 -1.77 20.03
CA ILE A 456 -25.90 -1.15 19.70
C ILE A 456 -26.07 0.22 19.01
N LYS A 457 -27.24 0.86 19.20
CA LYS A 457 -27.49 2.19 18.66
C LYS A 457 -26.57 3.22 19.33
N PRO A 458 -26.16 4.27 18.60
CA PRO A 458 -25.43 5.39 19.17
C PRO A 458 -26.12 5.96 20.40
N SER A 459 -25.35 6.31 21.44
CA SER A 459 -25.87 6.83 22.70
C SER A 459 -26.49 8.24 22.58
N GLY A 460 -26.11 8.98 21.55
CA GLY A 460 -26.50 10.40 21.40
C GLY A 460 -25.72 11.37 22.29
N THR A 461 -24.87 10.86 23.18
CA THR A 461 -24.05 11.66 24.12
C THR A 461 -22.64 11.90 23.65
N GLY A 462 -22.26 11.32 22.52
CA GLY A 462 -20.86 11.28 22.03
C GLY A 462 -20.07 10.09 22.55
N GLU A 463 -20.65 9.30 23.46
CA GLU A 463 -20.06 8.05 23.90
C GLU A 463 -20.45 6.87 23.00
N SER A 464 -19.67 5.80 23.03
CA SER A 464 -19.97 4.54 22.36
C SER A 464 -21.25 3.89 22.93
N PRO A 465 -21.92 2.99 22.18
CA PRO A 465 -23.05 2.21 22.69
C PRO A 465 -22.73 1.39 23.96
N LEU A 466 -21.48 1.11 24.24
CA LEU A 466 -21.04 0.45 25.49
C LEU A 466 -21.40 1.26 26.73
N ALA A 467 -21.56 2.58 26.63
CA ALA A 467 -21.98 3.43 27.72
C ALA A 467 -23.39 3.10 28.25
N ASN A 468 -24.23 2.46 27.44
CA ASN A 468 -25.58 2.05 27.79
C ASN A 468 -25.65 0.72 28.56
N LEU A 469 -24.51 0.01 28.71
CA LEU A 469 -24.42 -1.29 29.37
C LEU A 469 -23.98 -1.10 30.82
N ASP A 470 -24.91 -0.74 31.68
CA ASP A 470 -24.65 -0.37 33.09
C ASP A 470 -23.87 -1.43 33.88
N ASP A 471 -24.20 -2.72 33.70
CA ASP A 471 -23.52 -3.82 34.37
C ASP A 471 -22.06 -3.99 33.95
N TRP A 472 -21.74 -3.63 32.74
CA TRP A 472 -20.37 -3.71 32.22
C TRP A 472 -19.57 -2.43 32.50
N VAL A 473 -20.17 -1.27 32.30
CA VAL A 473 -19.52 0.05 32.41
C VAL A 473 -19.12 0.37 33.85
N ASN A 474 -20.00 0.09 34.82
CA ASN A 474 -19.76 0.42 36.21
C ASN A 474 -18.92 -0.67 36.89
N VAL A 475 -17.84 -0.26 37.51
CA VAL A 475 -16.92 -1.15 38.24
C VAL A 475 -16.73 -0.70 39.68
N VAL A 476 -16.52 -1.66 40.57
CA VAL A 476 -16.18 -1.44 41.96
C VAL A 476 -15.01 -2.36 42.30
N ASP A 477 -13.93 -1.80 42.85
CA ASP A 477 -12.76 -2.59 43.25
C ASP A 477 -12.97 -3.28 44.61
N GLU A 478 -11.98 -4.06 45.04
CA GLU A 478 -12.00 -4.79 46.32
C GLU A 478 -12.17 -3.90 47.54
N ASN A 479 -11.79 -2.62 47.44
CA ASN A 479 -11.88 -1.63 48.48
C ASN A 479 -13.18 -0.81 48.44
N GLY A 480 -14.09 -1.11 47.52
CA GLY A 480 -15.34 -0.38 47.32
C GLY A 480 -15.19 0.90 46.50
N ARG A 481 -14.03 1.13 45.87
CA ARG A 481 -13.79 2.25 44.99
C ARG A 481 -14.63 2.09 43.74
N LYS A 482 -15.38 3.12 43.36
CA LYS A 482 -16.24 3.12 42.18
C LYS A 482 -15.58 3.78 40.98
N GLY A 483 -15.83 3.23 39.83
CA GLY A 483 -15.32 3.75 38.56
C GLY A 483 -16.19 3.37 37.36
N ARG A 484 -15.83 3.91 36.19
CA ARG A 484 -16.44 3.58 34.90
C ARG A 484 -15.36 3.07 33.94
N ARG A 485 -15.67 2.02 33.20
CA ARG A 485 -14.81 1.58 32.09
C ARG A 485 -14.82 2.61 30.96
N GLU A 486 -13.71 2.72 30.27
CA GLU A 486 -13.66 3.42 28.99
C GLU A 486 -14.67 2.81 28.02
N THR A 487 -15.51 3.63 27.42
CA THR A 487 -16.59 3.17 26.52
C THR A 487 -16.19 3.21 25.05
N ASN A 488 -15.13 3.91 24.70
CA ASN A 488 -14.58 3.91 23.35
C ASN A 488 -13.93 2.57 23.01
N THR A 489 -14.02 2.20 21.74
CA THR A 489 -13.30 1.07 21.18
C THR A 489 -12.12 1.54 20.34
N MET A 490 -11.24 0.60 19.99
CA MET A 490 -10.10 0.87 19.13
C MET A 490 -10.52 0.94 17.66
N PRO A 491 -9.74 1.62 16.81
CA PRO A 491 -10.00 1.59 15.37
C PRO A 491 -9.69 0.19 14.80
N GLN A 492 -10.28 -0.15 13.67
CA GLN A 492 -9.99 -1.40 12.93
C GLN A 492 -8.48 -1.57 12.67
N TRP A 493 -7.77 -0.47 12.42
CA TRP A 493 -6.33 -0.45 12.18
C TRP A 493 -5.48 -0.96 13.37
N ALA A 494 -6.03 -1.01 14.56
CA ALA A 494 -5.30 -1.54 15.73
C ALA A 494 -5.00 -3.03 15.58
N GLY A 495 -6.02 -3.83 15.28
CA GLY A 495 -5.87 -5.27 15.09
C GLY A 495 -4.98 -5.62 13.90
N SER A 496 -5.04 -4.84 12.83
CA SER A 496 -4.22 -5.04 11.62
C SER A 496 -2.77 -4.58 11.76
N SER A 497 -2.43 -3.84 12.80
CA SER A 497 -1.06 -3.30 12.96
C SER A 497 -0.02 -4.31 13.46
N TRP A 498 -0.43 -5.53 13.80
CA TRP A 498 0.50 -6.53 14.35
C TRP A 498 0.18 -7.98 13.98
N TYR A 499 -0.83 -8.24 13.16
CA TYR A 499 -1.31 -9.61 12.84
C TYR A 499 -0.24 -10.51 12.23
N PHE A 500 0.69 -9.94 11.47
CA PHE A 500 1.81 -10.65 10.87
C PHE A 500 2.77 -11.25 11.92
N LEU A 501 2.79 -10.71 13.13
CA LEU A 501 3.51 -11.28 14.27
C LEU A 501 2.76 -12.50 14.83
N ARG A 502 1.45 -12.37 14.96
CA ARG A 502 0.61 -13.43 15.53
C ARG A 502 0.59 -14.70 14.66
N TYR A 503 0.63 -14.56 13.36
CA TYR A 503 0.77 -15.70 12.45
C TYR A 503 2.01 -16.57 12.73
N ILE A 504 3.07 -15.96 13.24
CA ILE A 504 4.31 -16.67 13.57
C ILE A 504 4.13 -17.58 14.76
N ASP A 505 3.30 -17.19 15.73
CA ASP A 505 3.02 -17.97 16.96
C ASP A 505 1.57 -17.79 17.42
N PRO A 506 0.59 -18.33 16.67
CA PRO A 506 -0.82 -17.97 16.82
C PRO A 506 -1.49 -18.51 18.09
N HIS A 507 -0.91 -19.52 18.73
CA HIS A 507 -1.48 -20.18 19.89
C HIS A 507 -0.77 -19.85 21.21
N ASN A 508 0.12 -18.86 21.20
CA ASN A 508 0.83 -18.43 22.40
C ASN A 508 -0.11 -17.66 23.33
N ASN A 509 -0.29 -18.16 24.56
CA ASN A 509 -1.15 -17.55 25.58
C ASN A 509 -0.41 -16.63 26.55
N HIS A 510 0.92 -16.55 26.45
CA HIS A 510 1.78 -15.85 27.40
C HIS A 510 2.36 -14.56 26.88
N GLU A 511 2.45 -14.42 25.58
CA GLU A 511 3.05 -13.25 24.92
C GLU A 511 2.48 -13.08 23.49
N VAL A 512 2.76 -11.95 22.88
CA VAL A 512 2.36 -11.63 21.49
C VAL A 512 2.80 -12.73 20.54
N ALA A 513 4.06 -13.13 20.63
CA ALA A 513 4.68 -14.26 19.97
C ALA A 513 6.04 -14.54 20.62
N ASP A 514 6.52 -15.77 20.56
CA ASP A 514 7.84 -16.15 21.05
C ASP A 514 8.95 -15.41 20.32
N TYR A 515 9.89 -14.81 21.06
CA TYR A 515 10.96 -13.99 20.49
C TYR A 515 11.86 -14.74 19.51
N GLU A 516 12.24 -15.99 19.83
CA GLU A 516 13.09 -16.80 18.94
C GLU A 516 12.36 -17.16 17.63
N LYS A 517 11.05 -17.41 17.69
CA LYS A 517 10.24 -17.60 16.47
C LYS A 517 10.13 -16.32 15.65
N LEU A 518 9.96 -15.17 16.30
CA LEU A 518 9.97 -13.86 15.63
C LEU A 518 11.32 -13.59 14.96
N LYS A 519 12.41 -13.94 15.60
CA LYS A 519 13.76 -13.80 15.08
C LYS A 519 14.02 -14.70 13.86
N GLU A 520 13.43 -15.87 13.82
CA GLU A 520 13.48 -16.78 12.67
C GLU A 520 12.75 -16.22 11.45
N TRP A 521 11.58 -15.60 11.64
CA TRP A 521 10.67 -15.26 10.54
C TRP A 521 10.67 -13.80 10.09
N LEU A 522 11.02 -12.86 10.96
CA LEU A 522 11.04 -11.44 10.60
C LEU A 522 12.37 -11.01 9.96
N PRO A 523 12.33 -9.98 9.09
CA PRO A 523 11.14 -9.30 8.57
C PRO A 523 10.36 -10.17 7.58
N VAL A 524 9.10 -9.82 7.32
CA VAL A 524 8.31 -10.42 6.24
C VAL A 524 9.06 -10.24 4.92
N ASN A 525 9.29 -11.31 4.17
CA ASN A 525 10.07 -11.25 2.93
C ASN A 525 9.33 -10.55 1.80
N LEU A 526 8.05 -10.88 1.64
CA LEU A 526 7.19 -10.33 0.59
C LEU A 526 5.82 -10.00 1.17
N TYR A 527 5.40 -8.76 0.99
CA TYR A 527 4.06 -8.28 1.33
C TYR A 527 3.34 -7.77 0.09
N VAL A 528 2.16 -8.31 -0.19
CA VAL A 528 1.35 -7.94 -1.35
C VAL A 528 0.03 -7.34 -0.86
N GLY A 529 -0.31 -6.17 -1.36
CA GLY A 529 -1.55 -5.50 -1.00
C GLY A 529 -1.76 -4.17 -1.70
N GLY A 530 -2.91 -3.55 -1.49
CA GLY A 530 -3.33 -2.34 -2.17
C GLY A 530 -2.50 -1.10 -1.81
N ALA A 531 -2.27 -0.25 -2.81
CA ALA A 531 -1.53 1.01 -2.65
C ALA A 531 -2.29 2.04 -1.77
N GLU A 532 -3.60 1.88 -1.60
CA GLU A 532 -4.44 2.74 -0.75
C GLU A 532 -4.03 2.73 0.72
N HIS A 533 -3.30 1.72 1.16
CA HIS A 533 -2.86 1.56 2.55
C HIS A 533 -1.54 2.28 2.88
N ALA A 534 -0.96 3.01 1.93
CA ALA A 534 0.35 3.65 2.09
C ALA A 534 0.47 4.50 3.36
N VAL A 535 -0.53 5.34 3.65
CA VAL A 535 -0.56 6.24 4.81
C VAL A 535 -1.55 5.82 5.89
N LEU A 536 -2.12 4.63 5.77
CA LEU A 536 -3.06 4.02 6.70
C LEU A 536 -2.40 2.80 7.37
N HIS A 537 -2.80 1.59 6.97
CA HIS A 537 -2.30 0.34 7.54
C HIS A 537 -0.76 0.26 7.57
N LEU A 538 -0.09 0.57 6.46
CA LEU A 538 1.37 0.44 6.37
C LEU A 538 2.09 1.38 7.32
N LEU A 539 1.59 2.59 7.49
CA LEU A 539 2.18 3.56 8.41
C LEU A 539 1.95 3.15 9.88
N TYR A 540 0.73 2.76 10.23
CA TYR A 540 0.40 2.34 11.60
C TYR A 540 1.10 1.04 12.01
N ALA A 541 1.19 0.08 11.11
CA ALA A 541 1.93 -1.17 11.34
C ALA A 541 3.41 -0.92 11.58
N ARG A 542 4.04 -0.02 10.81
CA ARG A 542 5.43 0.38 11.00
C ARG A 542 5.64 1.08 12.35
N PHE A 543 4.74 1.96 12.74
CA PHE A 543 4.77 2.63 14.05
C PHE A 543 4.72 1.60 15.19
N TRP A 544 3.73 0.72 15.20
CA TRP A 544 3.59 -0.30 16.24
C TRP A 544 4.78 -1.26 16.28
N HIS A 545 5.30 -1.62 15.12
CA HIS A 545 6.46 -2.50 15.04
C HIS A 545 7.73 -1.87 15.64
N LYS A 546 7.98 -0.59 15.34
CA LYS A 546 9.10 0.15 15.95
C LYS A 546 8.95 0.30 17.45
N PHE A 547 7.74 0.53 17.91
CA PHE A 547 7.44 0.56 19.35
C PHE A 547 7.72 -0.80 20.01
N LEU A 548 7.27 -1.88 19.41
CA LEU A 548 7.55 -3.23 19.90
C LEU A 548 9.04 -3.59 19.83
N TYR A 549 9.75 -3.06 18.84
CA TYR A 549 11.20 -3.16 18.79
C TYR A 549 11.87 -2.47 19.99
N ASP A 550 11.44 -1.27 20.31
CA ASP A 550 11.96 -0.53 21.48
C ASP A 550 11.66 -1.27 22.81
N LEU A 551 10.55 -1.97 22.90
CA LEU A 551 10.21 -2.83 24.06
C LEU A 551 11.01 -4.14 24.10
N GLY A 552 11.72 -4.51 23.04
CA GLY A 552 12.41 -5.79 22.93
C GLY A 552 11.48 -6.97 22.61
N VAL A 553 10.27 -6.72 22.14
CA VAL A 553 9.28 -7.75 21.75
C VAL A 553 9.58 -8.32 20.38
N VAL A 554 10.03 -7.48 19.45
CA VAL A 554 10.39 -7.89 18.09
C VAL A 554 11.87 -7.57 17.81
N PRO A 555 12.55 -8.40 16.98
CA PRO A 555 13.99 -8.25 16.73
C PRO A 555 14.36 -7.30 15.60
N THR A 556 13.39 -6.82 14.81
CA THR A 556 13.62 -5.99 13.62
C THR A 556 12.97 -4.63 13.76
N LYS A 557 13.58 -3.61 13.13
CA LYS A 557 13.05 -2.25 13.12
C LYS A 557 11.87 -2.08 12.17
N GLU A 558 11.83 -2.89 11.11
CA GLU A 558 10.81 -2.86 10.05
C GLU A 558 10.10 -4.20 9.95
N PRO A 559 8.78 -4.19 9.72
CA PRO A 559 8.01 -5.42 9.61
C PRO A 559 8.11 -6.08 8.23
N PHE A 560 8.17 -5.30 7.14
CA PHE A 560 8.03 -5.76 5.77
C PHE A 560 9.22 -5.32 4.91
N GLN A 561 9.95 -6.28 4.34
CA GLN A 561 11.13 -5.98 3.54
C GLN A 561 10.75 -5.53 2.13
N LYS A 562 10.01 -6.36 1.39
CA LYS A 562 9.55 -6.07 0.03
C LYS A 562 8.05 -5.89 0.00
N LEU A 563 7.59 -4.79 -0.59
CA LEU A 563 6.18 -4.50 -0.83
C LEU A 563 5.91 -4.50 -2.34
N VAL A 564 4.85 -5.21 -2.73
CA VAL A 564 4.34 -5.20 -4.10
C VAL A 564 2.86 -4.82 -4.06
N ASN A 565 2.47 -3.83 -4.87
CA ASN A 565 1.08 -3.45 -5.00
C ASN A 565 0.50 -4.09 -6.27
N GLN A 566 -0.61 -4.83 -6.11
CA GLN A 566 -1.40 -5.26 -7.25
C GLN A 566 -2.29 -4.11 -7.73
N GLY A 567 -2.61 -4.16 -9.04
CA GLY A 567 -3.59 -3.26 -9.63
C GLY A 567 -5.02 -3.67 -9.26
N MET A 568 -5.98 -3.06 -9.91
CA MET A 568 -7.40 -3.31 -9.68
C MET A 568 -8.00 -4.05 -10.87
N ILE A 569 -8.79 -5.09 -10.61
CA ILE A 569 -9.64 -5.68 -11.64
C ILE A 569 -10.93 -4.88 -11.70
N LEU A 570 -11.13 -4.22 -12.82
CA LEU A 570 -12.33 -3.43 -13.10
C LEU A 570 -13.45 -4.31 -13.65
N GLY A 571 -14.69 -3.83 -13.53
CA GLY A 571 -15.81 -4.42 -14.27
C GLY A 571 -15.58 -4.33 -15.79
N SER A 572 -16.34 -5.09 -16.58
CA SER A 572 -16.28 -5.03 -18.05
C SER A 572 -16.62 -3.64 -18.61
N ASN A 573 -17.27 -2.79 -17.81
CA ASN A 573 -17.57 -1.39 -18.10
C ASN A 573 -16.40 -0.44 -17.78
N HIS A 574 -15.20 -0.93 -17.45
CA HIS A 574 -14.00 -0.18 -17.07
C HIS A 574 -14.12 0.63 -15.77
N GLU A 575 -15.10 0.32 -14.93
CA GLU A 575 -15.30 0.95 -13.64
C GLU A 575 -14.97 -0.01 -12.49
N LYS A 576 -14.59 0.57 -11.35
CA LYS A 576 -14.40 -0.20 -10.11
C LYS A 576 -15.64 -1.06 -9.83
N MET A 577 -15.42 -2.33 -9.52
CA MET A 577 -16.52 -3.24 -9.15
C MET A 577 -17.14 -2.78 -7.83
N SER A 578 -18.46 -2.59 -7.83
CA SER A 578 -19.24 -2.28 -6.66
C SER A 578 -20.65 -2.83 -6.77
N LYS A 579 -21.27 -3.13 -5.63
CA LYS A 579 -22.65 -3.61 -5.57
C LYS A 579 -23.64 -2.60 -6.17
N SER A 580 -23.43 -1.34 -5.89
CA SER A 580 -24.28 -0.25 -6.40
C SER A 580 -24.27 -0.13 -7.92
N LYS A 581 -23.17 -0.52 -8.56
CA LYS A 581 -23.02 -0.51 -10.03
C LYS A 581 -23.48 -1.81 -10.70
N GLY A 582 -23.72 -2.87 -9.93
CA GLY A 582 -24.15 -4.17 -10.46
C GLY A 582 -23.12 -4.87 -11.35
N ASN A 583 -21.84 -4.51 -11.26
CA ASN A 583 -20.75 -4.99 -12.09
C ASN A 583 -19.79 -5.94 -11.36
N VAL A 584 -20.16 -6.43 -10.19
CA VAL A 584 -19.36 -7.38 -9.40
C VAL A 584 -19.45 -8.76 -9.99
N VAL A 585 -18.30 -9.43 -10.19
CA VAL A 585 -18.20 -10.82 -10.61
C VAL A 585 -17.83 -11.68 -9.40
N ASN A 586 -18.63 -12.70 -9.12
CA ASN A 586 -18.39 -13.63 -8.01
C ASN A 586 -17.45 -14.75 -8.48
N PRO A 587 -16.31 -14.98 -7.79
CA PRO A 587 -15.41 -16.06 -8.15
C PRO A 587 -16.03 -17.45 -8.07
N ASP A 588 -17.07 -17.67 -7.24
CA ASP A 588 -17.79 -18.95 -7.17
C ASP A 588 -18.38 -19.35 -8.52
N ASP A 589 -18.96 -18.39 -9.27
CA ASP A 589 -19.56 -18.63 -10.58
C ASP A 589 -18.49 -19.04 -11.62
N ILE A 590 -17.32 -18.43 -11.54
CA ILE A 590 -16.19 -18.71 -12.43
C ILE A 590 -15.59 -20.10 -12.12
N VAL A 591 -15.40 -20.40 -10.85
CA VAL A 591 -14.91 -21.72 -10.41
C VAL A 591 -15.87 -22.85 -10.83
N GLU A 592 -17.16 -22.62 -10.70
CA GLU A 592 -18.18 -23.61 -11.12
C GLU A 592 -18.16 -23.84 -12.64
N GLN A 593 -18.10 -22.78 -13.42
CA GLN A 593 -18.19 -22.85 -14.87
C GLN A 593 -16.87 -23.26 -15.55
N TYR A 594 -15.72 -22.73 -15.09
CA TYR A 594 -14.42 -22.87 -15.76
C TYR A 594 -13.36 -23.57 -14.91
N GLY A 595 -13.51 -23.57 -13.59
CA GLY A 595 -12.55 -24.10 -12.64
C GLY A 595 -11.66 -23.02 -12.02
N ALA A 596 -11.09 -23.34 -10.85
CA ALA A 596 -10.20 -22.46 -10.11
C ALA A 596 -8.89 -22.21 -10.87
N ASP A 597 -8.32 -23.23 -11.50
CA ASP A 597 -7.08 -23.09 -12.28
C ASP A 597 -7.25 -22.11 -13.44
N THR A 598 -8.40 -22.12 -14.11
CA THR A 598 -8.70 -21.16 -15.18
C THR A 598 -8.76 -19.74 -14.66
N LEU A 599 -9.41 -19.51 -13.51
CA LEU A 599 -9.49 -18.19 -12.90
C LEU A 599 -8.09 -17.67 -12.50
N ARG A 600 -7.30 -18.50 -11.84
CA ARG A 600 -5.92 -18.17 -11.45
C ARG A 600 -5.06 -17.81 -12.65
N LEU A 601 -5.10 -18.65 -13.69
CA LEU A 601 -4.35 -18.43 -14.93
C LEU A 601 -4.77 -17.13 -15.63
N TYR A 602 -6.07 -16.90 -15.75
CA TYR A 602 -6.61 -15.71 -16.38
C TYR A 602 -6.14 -14.42 -15.66
N GLU A 603 -6.29 -14.37 -14.35
CA GLU A 603 -5.94 -13.17 -13.57
C GLU A 603 -4.43 -12.85 -13.61
N MET A 604 -3.59 -13.87 -13.70
CA MET A 604 -2.14 -13.68 -13.82
C MET A 604 -1.66 -13.37 -15.25
N PHE A 605 -2.44 -13.74 -16.23
CA PHE A 605 -2.08 -13.58 -17.65
C PHE A 605 -2.62 -12.30 -18.30
N MET A 606 -3.71 -11.74 -17.81
CA MET A 606 -4.41 -10.63 -18.46
C MET A 606 -3.58 -9.34 -18.58
N GLY A 607 -2.54 -9.17 -17.81
CA GLY A 607 -1.63 -8.03 -17.86
C GLY A 607 -0.63 -7.98 -16.71
N PRO A 608 0.19 -6.92 -16.62
CA PRO A 608 1.08 -6.70 -15.50
C PRO A 608 0.31 -6.66 -14.16
N LEU A 609 0.90 -7.20 -13.10
CA LEU A 609 0.26 -7.31 -11.79
C LEU A 609 -0.17 -5.95 -11.21
N ASP A 610 0.60 -4.90 -11.46
CA ASP A 610 0.36 -3.54 -10.96
C ASP A 610 -0.63 -2.72 -11.82
N ALA A 611 -1.08 -3.25 -12.95
CA ALA A 611 -2.00 -2.57 -13.85
C ALA A 611 -3.46 -2.79 -13.45
N SER A 612 -4.28 -1.76 -13.63
CA SER A 612 -5.74 -1.88 -13.54
C SER A 612 -6.30 -2.36 -14.88
N ILE A 613 -6.99 -3.50 -14.88
CA ILE A 613 -7.42 -4.19 -16.10
C ILE A 613 -8.89 -4.54 -16.00
N PRO A 614 -9.68 -4.30 -17.06
CA PRO A 614 -11.10 -4.67 -17.09
C PRO A 614 -11.28 -6.18 -17.21
N TRP A 615 -12.29 -6.70 -16.54
CA TRP A 615 -12.71 -8.09 -16.65
C TRP A 615 -13.12 -8.45 -18.07
N SER A 616 -12.65 -9.59 -18.61
CA SER A 616 -12.91 -10.06 -19.96
C SER A 616 -13.33 -11.53 -19.99
N GLU A 617 -14.55 -11.80 -20.39
CA GLU A 617 -15.05 -13.17 -20.62
C GLU A 617 -14.30 -13.89 -21.75
N GLU A 618 -13.89 -13.16 -22.78
CA GLU A 618 -13.07 -13.69 -23.88
C GLU A 618 -11.69 -14.16 -23.40
N GLY A 619 -11.05 -13.35 -22.55
CA GLY A 619 -9.76 -13.69 -21.92
C GLY A 619 -9.88 -14.95 -21.06
N LEU A 620 -10.96 -15.06 -20.30
CA LEU A 620 -11.27 -16.23 -19.48
C LEU A 620 -11.41 -17.50 -20.34
N GLY A 621 -12.12 -17.40 -21.46
CA GLY A 621 -12.23 -18.48 -22.44
C GLY A 621 -10.89 -18.90 -23.04
N GLY A 622 -10.00 -17.94 -23.29
CA GLY A 622 -8.62 -18.16 -23.74
C GLY A 622 -7.79 -18.96 -22.73
N ALA A 623 -7.87 -18.59 -21.47
CA ALA A 623 -7.21 -19.31 -20.36
C ALA A 623 -7.73 -20.75 -20.24
N HIS A 624 -9.03 -20.95 -20.33
CA HIS A 624 -9.64 -22.28 -20.31
C HIS A 624 -9.14 -23.16 -21.47
N LYS A 625 -9.07 -22.61 -22.67
CA LYS A 625 -8.51 -23.31 -23.83
C LYS A 625 -7.06 -23.74 -23.61
N PHE A 626 -6.24 -22.89 -23.01
CA PHE A 626 -4.85 -23.23 -22.74
C PHE A 626 -4.74 -24.42 -21.76
N ILE A 627 -5.52 -24.44 -20.70
CA ILE A 627 -5.55 -25.57 -19.75
C ILE A 627 -5.94 -26.87 -20.46
N ASN A 628 -6.98 -26.83 -21.31
CA ASN A 628 -7.37 -27.99 -22.11
C ASN A 628 -6.26 -28.41 -23.08
N ARG A 629 -5.52 -27.48 -23.66
CA ARG A 629 -4.38 -27.80 -24.54
C ARG A 629 -3.25 -28.50 -23.80
N VAL A 630 -2.96 -28.06 -22.57
CA VAL A 630 -1.95 -28.72 -21.71
C VAL A 630 -2.41 -30.15 -21.39
N TRP A 631 -3.67 -30.34 -21.01
CA TRP A 631 -4.24 -31.64 -20.75
C TRP A 631 -4.14 -32.58 -21.98
N ASN A 632 -4.63 -32.12 -23.13
CA ASN A 632 -4.62 -32.89 -24.37
C ASN A 632 -3.24 -33.15 -24.96
N LEU A 633 -2.24 -32.31 -24.63
CA LEU A 633 -0.84 -32.56 -24.99
C LEU A 633 -0.32 -33.86 -24.39
N LEU A 634 -0.75 -34.19 -23.16
CA LEU A 634 -0.20 -35.26 -22.34
C LEU A 634 -1.14 -36.45 -22.15
N ILE A 635 -2.45 -36.25 -22.19
CA ILE A 635 -3.48 -37.26 -21.86
C ILE A 635 -4.33 -37.59 -23.08
N ASP A 636 -4.50 -38.87 -23.33
CA ASP A 636 -5.29 -39.39 -24.44
C ASP A 636 -6.80 -39.54 -24.09
N GLU A 637 -7.61 -39.99 -25.04
CA GLU A 637 -9.02 -40.20 -24.88
C GLU A 637 -9.41 -41.33 -23.87
N ASN A 638 -8.47 -42.18 -23.49
CA ASN A 638 -8.65 -43.26 -22.51
C ASN A 638 -8.15 -42.88 -21.12
N ASP A 639 -7.84 -41.58 -20.90
CA ASP A 639 -7.35 -41.05 -19.65
C ASP A 639 -5.93 -41.55 -19.27
N ASN A 640 -5.15 -41.95 -20.27
CA ASN A 640 -3.78 -42.39 -20.12
C ASN A 640 -2.79 -41.36 -20.65
N LEU A 641 -1.54 -41.45 -20.15
CA LEU A 641 -0.42 -40.69 -20.70
C LEU A 641 -0.21 -41.08 -22.19
N ARG A 642 -0.06 -40.05 -23.07
CA ARG A 642 0.16 -40.29 -24.49
C ARG A 642 1.50 -40.98 -24.76
N ASP A 643 1.55 -41.86 -25.76
CA ASP A 643 2.73 -42.62 -26.16
C ASP A 643 3.90 -41.73 -26.63
N ARG A 644 3.62 -40.50 -27.06
CA ARG A 644 4.67 -39.55 -27.47
C ARG A 644 5.53 -39.05 -26.30
N VAL A 645 5.10 -39.21 -25.05
CA VAL A 645 5.91 -38.97 -23.86
C VAL A 645 6.85 -40.16 -23.69
N THR A 646 8.16 -39.88 -23.76
CA THR A 646 9.17 -40.91 -23.78
C THR A 646 10.38 -40.53 -22.91
N THR A 647 11.07 -41.55 -22.41
CA THR A 647 12.32 -41.36 -21.65
C THR A 647 13.53 -40.99 -22.52
N ILE A 648 13.39 -41.10 -23.85
CA ILE A 648 14.44 -40.78 -24.83
C ILE A 648 14.31 -39.32 -25.24
N ASN A 649 15.40 -38.56 -25.08
CA ASN A 649 15.49 -37.19 -25.56
C ASN A 649 16.17 -37.15 -26.95
N ASN A 650 15.42 -36.70 -27.96
CA ASN A 650 15.92 -36.46 -29.31
C ASN A 650 16.56 -35.08 -29.52
N HIS A 651 16.61 -34.26 -28.46
CA HIS A 651 17.21 -32.95 -28.39
C HIS A 651 16.48 -31.82 -29.18
N ASP A 652 15.36 -32.10 -29.82
CA ASP A 652 14.59 -31.10 -30.60
C ASP A 652 14.05 -29.94 -29.76
N LEU A 653 13.76 -30.18 -28.48
CA LEU A 653 13.20 -29.20 -27.55
C LEU A 653 14.21 -28.61 -26.57
N ASP A 654 15.51 -28.97 -26.69
CA ASP A 654 16.51 -28.57 -25.71
C ASP A 654 16.59 -27.06 -25.51
N LYS A 655 16.69 -26.30 -26.57
CA LYS A 655 16.81 -24.85 -26.51
C LYS A 655 15.57 -24.21 -25.89
N ILE A 656 14.41 -24.50 -26.48
CA ILE A 656 13.14 -23.86 -26.03
C ILE A 656 12.81 -24.25 -24.59
N TYR A 657 13.10 -25.48 -24.17
CA TYR A 657 12.90 -25.90 -22.78
C TYR A 657 13.78 -25.13 -21.80
N ASN A 658 15.09 -25.04 -22.08
CA ASN A 658 16.01 -24.33 -21.19
C ASN A 658 15.73 -22.81 -21.15
N GLU A 659 15.39 -22.21 -22.27
CA GLU A 659 14.91 -20.82 -22.34
C GLU A 659 13.65 -20.62 -21.48
N THR A 660 12.72 -21.57 -21.54
CA THR A 660 11.47 -21.50 -20.78
C THR A 660 11.72 -21.62 -19.29
N VAL A 661 12.55 -22.56 -18.85
CA VAL A 661 12.89 -22.68 -17.42
C VAL A 661 13.55 -21.39 -16.91
N LYS A 662 14.50 -20.85 -17.64
CA LYS A 662 15.18 -19.59 -17.28
C LYS A 662 14.19 -18.43 -17.18
N LYS A 663 13.43 -18.19 -18.24
CA LYS A 663 12.52 -17.06 -18.32
C LYS A 663 11.40 -17.14 -17.28
N VAL A 664 10.77 -18.30 -17.12
CA VAL A 664 9.68 -18.48 -16.13
C VAL A 664 10.20 -18.29 -14.72
N THR A 665 11.38 -18.83 -14.40
CA THR A 665 11.98 -18.66 -13.08
C THR A 665 12.28 -17.18 -12.79
N GLU A 666 12.91 -16.48 -13.70
CA GLU A 666 13.22 -15.05 -13.56
C GLU A 666 11.95 -14.20 -13.48
N ASP A 667 10.96 -14.46 -14.32
CA ASP A 667 9.71 -13.71 -14.36
C ASP A 667 8.84 -13.96 -13.10
N TYR A 668 8.79 -15.18 -12.58
CA TYR A 668 8.11 -15.45 -11.31
C TYR A 668 8.80 -14.73 -10.15
N GLU A 669 10.15 -14.78 -10.08
CA GLU A 669 10.90 -14.02 -9.06
C GLU A 669 10.63 -12.53 -9.11
N ALA A 670 10.49 -11.97 -10.30
CA ALA A 670 10.18 -10.56 -10.52
C ALA A 670 8.68 -10.25 -10.47
N MET A 671 7.83 -11.27 -10.26
CA MET A 671 6.38 -11.17 -10.27
C MET A 671 5.80 -10.65 -11.61
N HIS A 672 6.46 -10.98 -12.72
CA HIS A 672 6.02 -10.75 -14.09
C HIS A 672 5.29 -11.99 -14.62
N PHE A 673 4.16 -12.30 -14.02
CA PHE A 673 3.45 -13.57 -14.27
C PHE A 673 2.89 -13.68 -15.68
N ASN A 674 2.42 -12.58 -16.27
CA ASN A 674 1.88 -12.56 -17.62
C ASN A 674 2.93 -12.98 -18.68
N THR A 675 4.16 -12.50 -18.57
CA THR A 675 5.24 -12.87 -19.49
C THR A 675 5.75 -14.28 -19.26
N ALA A 676 5.77 -14.75 -18.02
CA ALA A 676 6.06 -16.14 -17.69
C ALA A 676 5.04 -17.11 -18.33
N ILE A 677 3.76 -16.80 -18.20
CA ILE A 677 2.69 -17.59 -18.79
C ILE A 677 2.77 -17.58 -20.31
N SER A 678 3.06 -16.44 -20.93
CA SER A 678 3.30 -16.34 -22.37
C SER A 678 4.41 -17.26 -22.84
N GLN A 679 5.51 -17.34 -22.07
CA GLN A 679 6.63 -18.25 -22.39
C GLN A 679 6.21 -19.72 -22.27
N LEU A 680 5.38 -20.07 -21.29
CA LEU A 680 4.84 -21.42 -21.14
C LEU A 680 3.94 -21.78 -22.33
N MET A 681 3.15 -20.83 -22.83
CA MET A 681 2.35 -21.03 -24.05
C MET A 681 3.22 -21.26 -25.28
N VAL A 682 4.33 -20.53 -25.41
CA VAL A 682 5.32 -20.75 -26.48
C VAL A 682 5.90 -22.15 -26.41
N PHE A 683 6.29 -22.60 -25.22
CA PHE A 683 6.80 -23.97 -25.04
C PHE A 683 5.75 -25.03 -25.42
N VAL A 684 4.52 -24.89 -24.99
CA VAL A 684 3.43 -25.81 -25.34
C VAL A 684 3.19 -25.84 -26.85
N ASN A 685 3.25 -24.71 -27.53
CA ASN A 685 3.14 -24.64 -28.99
C ASN A 685 4.26 -25.43 -29.70
N ASN A 686 5.49 -25.32 -29.19
CA ASN A 686 6.63 -26.10 -29.72
C ASN A 686 6.48 -27.60 -29.40
N ALA A 687 5.98 -27.95 -28.22
CA ALA A 687 5.74 -29.32 -27.82
C ALA A 687 4.70 -30.00 -28.72
N TYR A 688 3.65 -29.30 -29.14
CA TYR A 688 2.68 -29.84 -30.10
C TYR A 688 3.28 -30.16 -31.46
N LYS A 689 4.30 -29.45 -31.88
CA LYS A 689 5.00 -29.67 -33.16
C LYS A 689 6.06 -30.76 -33.10
N ALA A 690 6.49 -31.14 -31.91
CA ALA A 690 7.51 -32.16 -31.72
C ALA A 690 6.94 -33.58 -31.91
N ASP A 691 7.73 -34.47 -32.50
CA ASP A 691 7.31 -35.88 -32.70
C ASP A 691 7.24 -36.66 -31.38
N SER A 692 8.15 -36.35 -30.46
CA SER A 692 8.21 -36.96 -29.14
C SER A 692 8.48 -35.89 -28.04
N LEU A 693 8.03 -36.20 -26.82
CA LEU A 693 8.18 -35.35 -25.67
C LEU A 693 9.08 -36.04 -24.63
N PRO A 694 10.29 -35.54 -24.37
CA PRO A 694 11.13 -36.09 -23.31
C PRO A 694 10.44 -35.99 -21.95
N LEU A 695 10.42 -37.09 -21.19
CA LEU A 695 9.78 -37.16 -19.89
C LEU A 695 10.31 -36.08 -18.93
N GLU A 696 11.62 -35.86 -18.94
CA GLU A 696 12.25 -34.80 -18.15
C GLU A 696 11.68 -33.42 -18.45
N TYR A 697 11.42 -33.11 -19.71
CA TYR A 697 10.87 -31.82 -20.13
C TYR A 697 9.37 -31.72 -19.85
N VAL A 698 8.65 -32.82 -19.91
CA VAL A 698 7.25 -32.88 -19.48
C VAL A 698 7.13 -32.63 -17.98
N GLU A 699 7.95 -33.29 -17.18
CA GLU A 699 7.98 -33.07 -15.73
C GLU A 699 8.38 -31.61 -15.39
N GLY A 700 9.36 -31.06 -16.11
CA GLY A 700 9.74 -29.66 -15.96
C GLY A 700 8.61 -28.68 -16.30
N LEU A 701 7.88 -28.91 -17.38
CA LEU A 701 6.70 -28.11 -17.75
C LEU A 701 5.64 -28.14 -16.66
N VAL A 702 5.30 -29.32 -16.15
CA VAL A 702 4.30 -29.51 -15.10
C VAL A 702 4.74 -28.78 -13.82
N LYS A 703 6.00 -28.87 -13.46
CA LYS A 703 6.57 -28.13 -12.31
C LYS A 703 6.46 -26.62 -12.50
N LEU A 704 6.82 -26.08 -13.67
CA LEU A 704 6.74 -24.65 -13.96
C LEU A 704 5.30 -24.13 -13.97
N LEU A 705 4.34 -24.94 -14.40
CA LEU A 705 2.91 -24.60 -14.39
C LEU A 705 2.30 -24.68 -13.00
N SER A 706 2.82 -25.53 -12.12
CA SER A 706 2.18 -25.87 -10.83
C SER A 706 1.89 -24.68 -9.91
N PRO A 707 2.72 -23.63 -9.83
CA PRO A 707 2.40 -22.48 -9.02
C PRO A 707 1.14 -21.73 -9.47
N VAL A 708 0.88 -21.69 -10.77
CA VAL A 708 -0.27 -20.98 -11.35
C VAL A 708 -1.52 -21.87 -11.36
N VAL A 709 -1.40 -23.11 -11.78
CA VAL A 709 -2.51 -24.05 -11.98
C VAL A 709 -2.30 -25.36 -11.19
N PRO A 710 -2.42 -25.30 -9.86
CA PRO A 710 -2.02 -26.39 -8.98
C PRO A 710 -2.88 -27.67 -9.12
N HIS A 711 -4.15 -27.56 -9.46
CA HIS A 711 -5.03 -28.72 -9.52
C HIS A 711 -4.70 -29.62 -10.71
N ILE A 712 -4.66 -29.08 -11.92
CA ILE A 712 -4.29 -29.85 -13.13
C ILE A 712 -2.89 -30.44 -13.02
N THR A 713 -1.95 -29.70 -12.45
CA THR A 713 -0.56 -30.14 -12.33
C THR A 713 -0.37 -31.23 -11.29
N GLU A 714 -1.12 -31.23 -10.20
CA GLU A 714 -1.15 -32.37 -9.27
C GLU A 714 -1.67 -33.64 -9.96
N GLU A 715 -2.75 -33.52 -10.74
CA GLU A 715 -3.28 -34.66 -11.48
C GLU A 715 -2.28 -35.19 -12.52
N LEU A 716 -1.67 -34.31 -13.29
CA LEU A 716 -0.65 -34.68 -14.27
C LEU A 716 0.58 -35.31 -13.61
N TRP A 717 1.00 -34.80 -12.46
CA TRP A 717 2.13 -35.34 -11.67
C TRP A 717 1.85 -36.77 -11.19
N SER A 718 0.63 -36.99 -10.70
CA SER A 718 0.15 -38.34 -10.35
C SER A 718 0.14 -39.29 -11.56
N LYS A 719 -0.33 -38.84 -12.73
CA LYS A 719 -0.35 -39.64 -13.97
C LYS A 719 1.03 -39.93 -14.53
N LEU A 720 2.02 -39.10 -14.20
CA LEU A 720 3.44 -39.36 -14.51
C LEU A 720 4.09 -40.41 -13.59
N GLY A 721 3.32 -40.97 -12.64
CA GLY A 721 3.76 -42.06 -11.76
C GLY A 721 4.36 -41.62 -10.43
N HIS A 722 4.28 -40.33 -10.07
CA HIS A 722 4.77 -39.85 -8.79
C HIS A 722 3.75 -40.06 -7.66
N VAL A 723 4.22 -40.49 -6.50
CA VAL A 723 3.40 -40.81 -5.31
C VAL A 723 3.19 -39.58 -4.45
N GLY A 724 4.16 -38.68 -4.36
CA GLY A 724 4.09 -37.46 -3.56
C GLY A 724 3.49 -36.27 -4.29
N SER A 725 3.16 -35.22 -3.52
CA SER A 725 2.67 -33.94 -4.09
C SER A 725 3.77 -33.24 -4.88
N ILE A 726 3.37 -32.62 -6.00
CA ILE A 726 4.25 -31.75 -6.79
C ILE A 726 4.71 -30.52 -6.00
N ALA A 727 4.00 -30.11 -4.95
CA ALA A 727 4.35 -28.97 -4.11
C ALA A 727 5.74 -29.11 -3.46
N TYR A 728 6.23 -30.34 -3.26
CA TYR A 728 7.55 -30.65 -2.68
C TYR A 728 8.57 -31.14 -3.71
N ALA A 729 8.22 -31.16 -4.99
CA ALA A 729 9.15 -31.51 -6.05
C ALA A 729 10.22 -30.41 -6.20
N LYS A 730 11.42 -30.81 -6.63
CA LYS A 730 12.51 -29.84 -6.84
C LYS A 730 12.24 -28.98 -8.07
N TRP A 731 12.37 -27.66 -7.91
CA TRP A 731 12.24 -26.70 -9.01
C TRP A 731 13.22 -27.03 -10.15
N PRO A 732 12.78 -26.98 -11.42
CA PRO A 732 13.64 -27.34 -12.53
C PRO A 732 14.80 -26.33 -12.71
N THR A 733 15.93 -26.84 -13.19
CA THR A 733 17.12 -26.08 -13.52
C THR A 733 17.31 -26.03 -15.03
N TYR A 734 17.99 -25.03 -15.53
CA TYR A 734 18.33 -24.93 -16.94
C TYR A 734 19.83 -25.06 -17.17
N ASP A 735 20.19 -25.52 -18.39
CA ASP A 735 21.56 -25.65 -18.84
C ASP A 735 21.91 -24.47 -19.75
N GLU A 736 22.80 -23.58 -19.32
CA GLU A 736 23.17 -22.38 -20.07
C GLU A 736 23.84 -22.70 -21.42
N SER A 737 24.54 -23.85 -21.53
CA SER A 737 25.17 -24.28 -22.79
C SER A 737 24.15 -24.52 -23.91
N LYS A 738 22.88 -24.79 -23.55
CA LYS A 738 21.78 -25.04 -24.49
C LYS A 738 21.00 -23.77 -24.88
N LEU A 739 21.35 -22.65 -24.28
CA LEU A 739 20.77 -21.33 -24.59
C LEU A 739 21.53 -20.62 -25.73
N VAL A 740 22.72 -21.04 -26.01
CA VAL A 740 23.60 -20.41 -27.01
C VAL A 740 23.12 -20.81 -28.40
N GLU A 741 22.83 -19.81 -29.23
CA GLU A 741 22.61 -20.02 -30.65
C GLU A 741 23.97 -20.24 -31.34
N ASP A 742 24.17 -21.40 -31.90
CA ASP A 742 25.30 -21.64 -32.80
C ASP A 742 25.10 -20.93 -34.14
N VAL A 743 23.90 -20.50 -34.42
CA VAL A 743 23.48 -19.84 -35.67
C VAL A 743 22.74 -18.56 -35.39
N VAL A 744 23.10 -17.50 -36.11
CA VAL A 744 22.39 -16.19 -36.07
C VAL A 744 21.93 -15.82 -37.47
N GLU A 745 20.79 -15.15 -37.55
CA GLU A 745 20.29 -14.60 -38.81
C GLU A 745 20.97 -13.26 -39.07
N ILE A 746 21.55 -13.13 -40.27
CA ILE A 746 22.06 -11.86 -40.81
C ILE A 746 21.30 -11.44 -42.05
N VAL A 747 21.26 -10.14 -42.30
CA VAL A 747 20.69 -9.61 -43.52
C VAL A 747 21.76 -9.31 -44.56
N VAL A 748 21.52 -9.64 -45.85
CA VAL A 748 22.36 -9.25 -46.95
C VAL A 748 21.67 -8.10 -47.71
N GLN A 749 22.41 -7.00 -47.85
CA GLN A 749 21.94 -5.79 -48.50
C GLN A 749 22.73 -5.52 -49.79
N ILE A 750 22.07 -5.03 -50.83
CA ILE A 750 22.70 -4.49 -52.02
C ILE A 750 22.32 -3.02 -52.12
N ASN A 751 23.33 -2.15 -52.11
CA ASN A 751 23.14 -0.67 -52.10
C ASN A 751 22.12 -0.21 -51.06
N GLY A 752 22.22 -0.77 -49.83
CA GLY A 752 21.39 -0.43 -48.67
C GLY A 752 19.97 -1.03 -48.63
N LYS A 753 19.60 -1.82 -49.64
CA LYS A 753 18.32 -2.54 -49.68
C LYS A 753 18.50 -4.00 -49.34
N VAL A 754 17.75 -4.48 -48.32
CA VAL A 754 17.75 -5.88 -47.92
C VAL A 754 17.27 -6.77 -49.06
N ARG A 755 18.05 -7.79 -49.40
CA ARG A 755 17.79 -8.73 -50.49
C ARG A 755 17.66 -10.18 -50.03
N GLN A 756 18.33 -10.53 -48.95
CA GLN A 756 18.32 -11.90 -48.46
C GLN A 756 18.53 -11.94 -46.93
N HIS A 757 18.04 -12.98 -46.32
CA HIS A 757 18.29 -13.33 -44.91
C HIS A 757 19.06 -14.66 -44.89
N LEU A 758 20.20 -14.73 -44.21
CA LEU A 758 21.05 -15.93 -44.16
C LEU A 758 21.21 -16.35 -42.70
N GLN A 759 21.10 -17.64 -42.47
CA GLN A 759 21.48 -18.29 -41.22
C GLN A 759 22.96 -18.60 -41.28
N VAL A 760 23.75 -18.01 -40.39
CA VAL A 760 25.21 -18.12 -40.37
C VAL A 760 25.69 -18.49 -38.97
N SER A 761 26.87 -19.10 -38.87
CA SER A 761 27.48 -19.35 -37.54
C SER A 761 27.65 -18.02 -36.78
N LYS A 762 27.36 -18.04 -35.49
CA LYS A 762 27.54 -16.88 -34.60
C LYS A 762 29.01 -16.42 -34.59
N ASP A 763 29.96 -17.35 -34.76
CA ASP A 763 31.39 -17.12 -34.72
C ASP A 763 31.97 -16.92 -36.13
N ALA A 764 31.15 -16.81 -37.17
CA ALA A 764 31.62 -16.61 -38.55
C ALA A 764 32.43 -15.31 -38.68
N SER A 765 33.64 -15.44 -39.26
CA SER A 765 34.51 -14.30 -39.54
C SER A 765 33.93 -13.37 -40.63
N ARG A 766 34.48 -12.17 -40.73
CA ARG A 766 34.06 -11.22 -41.77
C ARG A 766 34.25 -11.79 -43.19
N GLU A 767 35.33 -12.50 -43.37
CA GLU A 767 35.67 -13.15 -44.65
C GLU A 767 34.71 -14.28 -44.99
N GLU A 768 34.34 -15.10 -44.02
CA GLU A 768 33.33 -16.16 -44.17
C GLU A 768 31.94 -15.60 -44.49
N LEU A 769 31.54 -14.54 -43.80
CA LEU A 769 30.26 -13.88 -44.04
C LEU A 769 30.18 -13.26 -45.43
N GLN A 770 31.27 -12.63 -45.91
CA GLN A 770 31.35 -12.10 -47.25
C GLN A 770 31.26 -13.23 -48.30
N ALA A 771 31.95 -14.34 -48.09
CA ALA A 771 31.90 -15.49 -48.99
C ALA A 771 30.51 -16.12 -49.05
N LEU A 772 29.87 -16.32 -47.87
CA LEU A 772 28.50 -16.87 -47.76
C LEU A 772 27.48 -15.95 -48.50
N ALA A 773 27.57 -14.66 -48.31
CA ALA A 773 26.66 -13.72 -48.96
C ALA A 773 26.85 -13.70 -50.51
N LEU A 774 28.07 -13.69 -50.98
CA LEU A 774 28.38 -13.69 -52.43
C LEU A 774 28.07 -15.02 -53.10
N ASN A 775 28.06 -16.12 -52.37
CA ASN A 775 27.73 -17.45 -52.88
C ASN A 775 26.25 -17.82 -52.80
N ASP A 776 25.42 -17.02 -52.15
CA ASP A 776 23.97 -17.24 -52.09
C ASP A 776 23.35 -17.10 -53.47
N GLU A 777 22.50 -18.04 -53.88
CA GLU A 777 21.91 -18.10 -55.21
C GLU A 777 21.07 -16.87 -55.54
N ARG A 778 20.32 -16.34 -54.59
CA ARG A 778 19.50 -15.15 -54.82
C ARG A 778 20.36 -13.90 -54.97
N ILE A 779 21.42 -13.79 -54.18
CA ILE A 779 22.37 -12.69 -54.28
C ILE A 779 23.15 -12.75 -55.59
N LYS A 780 23.60 -13.93 -56.04
CA LYS A 780 24.23 -14.13 -57.35
C LYS A 780 23.34 -13.64 -58.52
N GLN A 781 22.03 -13.99 -58.45
CA GLN A 781 21.05 -13.51 -59.46
C GLN A 781 20.92 -11.97 -59.47
N GLU A 782 20.88 -11.38 -58.30
CA GLU A 782 20.79 -9.90 -58.15
C GLU A 782 22.09 -9.18 -58.61
N LEU A 783 23.22 -9.86 -58.55
CA LEU A 783 24.54 -9.33 -58.96
C LEU A 783 24.95 -9.64 -60.41
N ALA A 784 24.23 -10.50 -61.17
CA ALA A 784 24.63 -11.12 -62.39
C ALA A 784 25.30 -10.18 -63.41
N ASP A 785 24.82 -8.95 -63.58
CA ASP A 785 25.32 -7.97 -64.54
C ASP A 785 25.95 -6.72 -63.90
N LYS A 786 26.26 -6.80 -62.58
CA LYS A 786 26.70 -5.64 -61.80
C LYS A 786 28.13 -5.83 -61.29
N GLU A 787 28.92 -4.78 -61.42
CA GLU A 787 30.28 -4.76 -60.86
C GLU A 787 30.23 -4.49 -59.34
N VAL A 788 30.71 -5.44 -58.54
CA VAL A 788 30.84 -5.30 -57.08
C VAL A 788 32.01 -4.37 -56.76
N LYS A 789 31.70 -3.22 -56.15
CA LYS A 789 32.70 -2.22 -55.75
C LYS A 789 33.25 -2.48 -54.33
N LYS A 790 32.42 -2.92 -53.42
CA LYS A 790 32.79 -3.14 -52.03
C LYS A 790 31.85 -4.11 -51.33
N VAL A 791 32.39 -4.95 -50.45
CA VAL A 791 31.61 -5.82 -49.56
C VAL A 791 32.03 -5.55 -48.12
N ILE A 792 31.05 -5.22 -47.26
CA ILE A 792 31.29 -4.91 -45.88
C ILE A 792 30.48 -5.92 -45.06
N ALA A 793 31.15 -6.70 -44.20
CA ALA A 793 30.55 -7.65 -43.27
C ALA A 793 30.63 -7.11 -41.84
N VAL A 794 29.50 -7.11 -41.14
CA VAL A 794 29.43 -6.83 -39.70
C VAL A 794 28.99 -8.12 -39.01
N PRO A 795 29.90 -8.79 -38.28
CA PRO A 795 29.62 -10.05 -37.63
C PRO A 795 28.33 -9.99 -36.78
N GLY A 796 27.48 -11.02 -36.92
CA GLY A 796 26.20 -11.13 -36.18
C GLY A 796 25.12 -10.16 -36.61
N LYS A 797 25.30 -9.32 -37.66
CA LYS A 797 24.34 -8.31 -38.08
C LYS A 797 24.00 -8.33 -39.56
N LEU A 798 24.94 -8.01 -40.43
CA LEU A 798 24.68 -7.87 -41.84
C LEU A 798 25.90 -7.99 -42.73
N VAL A 799 25.66 -8.27 -44.02
CA VAL A 799 26.62 -8.04 -45.12
C VAL A 799 26.03 -7.02 -46.07
N SER A 800 26.76 -5.94 -46.36
CA SER A 800 26.38 -4.92 -47.29
C SER A 800 27.26 -4.96 -48.54
N ILE A 801 26.63 -5.15 -49.69
CA ILE A 801 27.29 -5.19 -51.02
C ILE A 801 27.01 -3.89 -51.73
N VAL A 802 28.05 -3.21 -52.15
CA VAL A 802 27.97 -1.99 -52.95
C VAL A 802 28.32 -2.33 -54.40
N VAL A 803 27.43 -2.06 -55.31
CA VAL A 803 27.59 -2.25 -56.76
C VAL A 803 27.55 -0.93 -57.50
N ALA A 804 28.20 -0.88 -58.68
CA ALA A 804 28.12 0.26 -59.60
C ALA A 804 26.63 0.45 -60.04
N LYS A 805 26.24 1.71 -60.22
CA LYS A 805 24.90 2.03 -60.72
C LYS A 805 24.74 1.58 -62.14
#